data_59ac3d93fc4c92d0dd02fa344443293b
#
_entry.id   59ac3d93fc4c92d0dd02fa344443293b
#
_cell.length_a   1.000
_cell.length_b   1.000
_cell.length_c   1.000
_cell.angle_alpha   90.00
_cell.angle_beta   90.00
_cell.angle_gamma   90.00
#
_symmetry.space_group_name_H-M   'P 1'
#
loop_
_entity.id
_entity.type
_entity.pdbx_description
1 polymer ?
#
loop_
_entity_poly.entity_id
_entity_poly.type
_entity_poly.pdbx_seq_one_letter_code
_entity_poly.pdbx_strand_id
1 'polypeptide(L)'
;MADLTPMMRQYLEIKEQNKDSILFFRLGDFYEMFNEDAKLAARELDLVLTTRDRGKSAEEQTPMCGIPYHSSDGYIARLIAKGYKVAICEQTEDPALAKGLVKRDIIRVVTPGTVIDSACLDDRRGNFLCGVFLDEQNAGVAFCDMSTGHTHVTAFSGADRAEHLCNELARFSPAEAVLSAGAYADEELKALLADRLSCRVERGEARFDLKAAEKAVLAQYGEDAYASLPRNNPAAALALGGLLSYLHETQKSDLSYISDLEYYEQGRFMELDLSARRNLELTETIRGKEKRGSLLWVLDKTKTAMGARCLRSWLERPLREVAAITRRSNAVGALVNDTMAREELVLALSGISDMERLIGRIVYGTAGGRDLVSLRNSIEQLAAVREQLAHFTTGRLGELSQELDPLTDIAARIAETIVDEPPFSVREGGFIRKGFNAEVDRLHDILSGGKGLLASIETKEKERTGIRTLKIGYNKVFGYYIEVSNSFKDQVPDTYIRKQTLVNGERYITQELKDLEQEILTAGERDNALEYELFSALRDEICAGAERIQKTAAAVAELDTLASLAVVAVKNSYCCPVVDDSGVIEIHDGRHPVVERVLKDALFVPNDTYMGEKENRVAIITGPNMAGKSTYMRQVALITLMAQIGSFVPARAARIGVVDRIFTRIGASDDLAGGQSTFMVEMSEVAEILRQATAHSLLILDEIGRGTSTFDGMSSARAVLEFCADRKRLGAKTLFATHYHELTELEGTLAGVKNYNIAIKKRGEDLVFLRKIIPGGADRSYGIEVAKLAGLPKEVVSRAKKILEELEAGGSYIPPREEREQVSLDTIGEAEVLDALRRAQPDTMSPIEAMQLLYDLKKKLPN
;
A
#
# COMPACT_ATOMS: atom_id res chain seq x y z
N MET A 1 41.91 22.68 1.75
CA MET A 1 40.62 22.77 2.53
C MET A 1 40.66 24.04 3.39
N ALA A 2 40.72 25.18 2.73
CA ALA A 2 40.81 26.46 3.39
C ALA A 2 39.41 27.05 3.57
N ASP A 3 39.12 27.52 4.76
CA ASP A 3 38.01 28.43 5.15
C ASP A 3 36.56 27.94 5.08
N LEU A 4 36.27 26.70 5.43
CA LEU A 4 34.89 26.32 5.77
C LEU A 4 34.54 26.89 7.15
N THR A 5 33.36 27.55 7.24
CA THR A 5 32.85 28.00 8.55
C THR A 5 32.65 26.79 9.47
N PRO A 6 32.74 26.93 10.80
CA PRO A 6 32.51 25.81 11.74
C PRO A 6 31.16 25.10 11.51
N MET A 7 30.11 25.85 11.20
CA MET A 7 28.79 25.32 10.86
C MET A 7 28.79 24.45 9.59
N MET A 8 29.46 24.93 8.51
CA MET A 8 29.52 24.15 7.25
C MET A 8 30.37 22.89 7.41
N ARG A 9 31.36 22.92 8.29
CA ARG A 9 32.15 21.71 8.64
C ARG A 9 31.26 20.68 9.33
N GLN A 10 30.47 21.08 10.33
CA GLN A 10 29.49 20.22 11.00
C GLN A 10 28.46 19.64 10.01
N TYR A 11 27.94 20.49 9.08
CA TYR A 11 27.03 20.02 8.02
C TYR A 11 27.67 18.91 7.17
N LEU A 12 28.90 19.12 6.69
CA LEU A 12 29.58 18.15 5.83
C LEU A 12 29.93 16.85 6.57
N GLU A 13 30.32 16.92 7.85
CA GLU A 13 30.59 15.75 8.68
C GLU A 13 29.33 14.88 8.85
N ILE A 14 28.19 15.51 9.13
CA ILE A 14 26.89 14.81 9.26
C ILE A 14 26.44 14.27 7.90
N LYS A 15 26.62 15.03 6.80
CA LYS A 15 26.25 14.60 5.45
C LYS A 15 27.09 13.42 4.97
N GLU A 16 28.39 13.37 5.32
CA GLU A 16 29.29 12.25 4.96
C GLU A 16 28.80 10.92 5.52
N GLN A 17 28.17 10.93 6.70
CA GLN A 17 27.57 9.75 7.32
C GLN A 17 26.20 9.37 6.72
N ASN A 18 25.57 10.27 5.96
CA ASN A 18 24.21 10.10 5.41
C ASN A 18 24.15 10.56 3.94
N LYS A 19 25.06 10.02 3.12
CA LYS A 19 25.24 10.44 1.70
C LYS A 19 24.00 10.21 0.83
N ASP A 20 23.23 9.17 1.13
CA ASP A 20 22.04 8.73 0.40
C ASP A 20 20.75 9.45 0.79
N SER A 21 20.80 10.35 1.78
CA SER A 21 19.64 11.06 2.32
C SER A 21 19.75 12.56 2.08
N ILE A 22 18.65 13.24 1.77
CA ILE A 22 18.59 14.70 1.74
C ILE A 22 18.65 15.21 3.18
N LEU A 23 19.67 16.03 3.52
CA LEU A 23 19.90 16.49 4.89
C LEU A 23 19.12 17.78 5.17
N PHE A 24 18.09 17.69 6.03
CA PHE A 24 17.35 18.83 6.57
C PHE A 24 18.06 19.33 7.83
N PHE A 25 18.93 20.32 7.65
CA PHE A 25 19.82 20.81 8.70
C PHE A 25 19.21 22.01 9.43
N ARG A 26 18.91 21.90 10.72
CA ARG A 26 18.27 22.93 11.51
C ARG A 26 19.13 24.16 11.72
N LEU A 27 18.69 25.31 11.24
CA LEU A 27 19.30 26.65 11.48
C LEU A 27 18.21 27.66 11.86
N GLY A 28 18.13 27.98 13.14
CA GLY A 28 17.06 28.86 13.66
C GLY A 28 15.69 28.26 13.36
N ASP A 29 14.84 29.02 12.68
CA ASP A 29 13.46 28.61 12.33
C ASP A 29 13.35 27.87 10.99
N PHE A 30 14.50 27.49 10.38
CA PHE A 30 14.50 26.81 9.09
C PHE A 30 15.25 25.48 9.15
N TYR A 31 14.82 24.55 8.28
CA TYR A 31 15.69 23.49 7.79
C TYR A 31 16.34 23.99 6.51
N GLU A 32 17.67 24.10 6.53
CA GLU A 32 18.46 24.51 5.39
C GLU A 32 19.16 23.30 4.75
N MET A 33 19.19 23.27 3.44
CA MET A 33 19.88 22.29 2.62
C MET A 33 20.97 22.99 1.81
N PHE A 34 22.10 22.32 1.62
CA PHE A 34 23.25 22.88 0.91
C PHE A 34 23.74 21.97 -0.21
N ASN A 35 24.52 22.54 -1.14
CA ASN A 35 25.17 21.84 -2.24
C ASN A 35 24.18 21.04 -3.11
N GLU A 36 24.46 19.75 -3.36
CA GLU A 36 23.62 18.89 -4.18
C GLU A 36 22.23 18.65 -3.56
N ASP A 37 22.13 18.57 -2.24
CA ASP A 37 20.82 18.45 -1.55
C ASP A 37 19.94 19.67 -1.81
N ALA A 38 20.54 20.87 -1.84
CA ALA A 38 19.80 22.09 -2.15
C ALA A 38 19.31 22.13 -3.59
N LYS A 39 20.14 21.73 -4.55
CA LYS A 39 19.74 21.67 -5.97
C LYS A 39 18.63 20.66 -6.19
N LEU A 40 18.77 19.48 -5.57
CA LEU A 40 17.77 18.41 -5.65
C LEU A 40 16.45 18.83 -5.01
N ALA A 41 16.49 19.31 -3.77
CA ALA A 41 15.31 19.75 -3.04
C ALA A 41 14.62 20.94 -3.73
N ALA A 42 15.38 21.92 -4.24
CA ALA A 42 14.81 23.06 -4.96
C ALA A 42 14.03 22.61 -6.21
N ARG A 43 14.56 21.64 -6.96
CA ARG A 43 13.90 21.07 -8.14
C ARG A 43 12.64 20.27 -7.78
N GLU A 44 12.74 19.38 -6.78
CA GLU A 44 11.67 18.44 -6.44
C GLU A 44 10.52 19.09 -5.66
N LEU A 45 10.80 20.19 -4.93
CA LEU A 45 9.85 20.89 -4.06
C LEU A 45 9.42 22.26 -4.59
N ASP A 46 9.94 22.68 -5.76
CA ASP A 46 9.71 24.02 -6.35
C ASP A 46 10.16 25.15 -5.40
N LEU A 47 11.33 24.98 -4.73
CA LEU A 47 11.89 25.97 -3.84
C LEU A 47 12.85 26.91 -4.58
N VAL A 48 12.97 28.13 -4.08
CA VAL A 48 13.94 29.09 -4.60
C VAL A 48 15.34 28.66 -4.19
N LEU A 49 16.20 28.36 -5.18
CA LEU A 49 17.62 28.12 -4.95
C LEU A 49 18.31 29.48 -4.74
N THR A 50 19.01 29.64 -3.64
CA THR A 50 19.77 30.84 -3.29
C THR A 50 21.21 30.48 -2.97
N THR A 51 22.01 31.46 -2.56
CA THR A 51 23.37 31.21 -2.14
C THR A 51 23.69 31.97 -0.87
N ARG A 52 24.52 31.40 -0.02
CA ARG A 52 24.96 32.05 1.21
C ARG A 52 26.11 33.03 0.98
N ASP A 53 26.91 32.82 -0.04
CA ASP A 53 28.15 33.56 -0.32
C ASP A 53 27.97 34.54 -1.49
N ARG A 54 27.04 35.48 -1.38
CA ARG A 54 26.68 36.43 -2.46
C ARG A 54 27.83 37.32 -2.98
N GLY A 55 28.97 37.33 -2.30
CA GLY A 55 30.14 38.15 -2.68
C GLY A 55 31.26 37.35 -3.38
N LYS A 56 31.11 36.02 -3.53
CA LYS A 56 32.11 35.15 -4.18
C LYS A 56 31.79 34.92 -5.65
N SER A 57 32.75 34.39 -6.41
CA SER A 57 32.52 33.99 -7.80
C SER A 57 31.48 32.90 -7.89
N ALA A 58 30.77 32.77 -9.01
CA ALA A 58 29.66 31.81 -9.18
C ALA A 58 30.09 30.34 -8.93
N GLU A 59 31.36 30.01 -9.15
CA GLU A 59 31.95 28.68 -8.92
C GLU A 59 32.27 28.40 -7.43
N GLU A 60 32.41 29.47 -6.63
CA GLU A 60 32.75 29.37 -5.20
C GLU A 60 31.51 29.56 -4.30
N GLN A 61 30.35 29.85 -4.88
CA GLN A 61 29.10 30.01 -4.14
C GLN A 61 28.55 28.67 -3.71
N THR A 62 28.11 28.57 -2.44
CA THR A 62 27.43 27.42 -1.88
C THR A 62 25.93 27.50 -2.16
N PRO A 63 25.37 26.68 -3.08
CA PRO A 63 23.93 26.62 -3.30
C PRO A 63 23.20 26.24 -2.02
N MET A 64 22.11 26.94 -1.72
CA MET A 64 21.25 26.62 -0.56
C MET A 64 19.78 26.85 -0.87
N CYS A 65 18.93 26.11 -0.23
CA CYS A 65 17.50 26.37 -0.10
C CYS A 65 17.06 26.03 1.32
N GLY A 66 15.90 26.51 1.73
CA GLY A 66 15.41 26.29 3.09
C GLY A 66 13.89 26.31 3.15
N ILE A 67 13.36 25.61 4.14
CA ILE A 67 11.93 25.53 4.46
C ILE A 67 11.73 25.86 5.95
N PRO A 68 10.60 26.48 6.34
CA PRO A 68 10.31 26.66 7.74
C PRO A 68 10.14 25.29 8.43
N TYR A 69 10.80 25.11 9.59
CA TYR A 69 10.81 23.80 10.26
C TYR A 69 9.42 23.34 10.69
N HIS A 70 8.54 24.27 11.08
CA HIS A 70 7.18 23.98 11.52
C HIS A 70 6.23 23.54 10.40
N SER A 71 6.62 23.68 9.14
CA SER A 71 5.86 23.25 7.96
C SER A 71 6.59 22.18 7.15
N SER A 72 7.61 21.53 7.73
CA SER A 72 8.47 20.55 7.04
C SER A 72 7.73 19.31 6.58
N ASP A 73 6.68 18.87 7.29
CA ASP A 73 6.00 17.58 7.07
C ASP A 73 5.45 17.45 5.63
N GLY A 74 4.82 18.52 5.11
CA GLY A 74 4.33 18.53 3.74
C GLY A 74 5.43 18.46 2.68
N TYR A 75 6.62 19.00 2.96
CA TYR A 75 7.78 18.88 2.08
C TYR A 75 8.44 17.51 2.16
N ILE A 76 8.56 16.96 3.37
CA ILE A 76 9.03 15.60 3.60
C ILE A 76 8.14 14.62 2.84
N ALA A 77 6.80 14.74 2.99
CA ALA A 77 5.84 13.91 2.27
C ALA A 77 6.07 13.87 0.75
N ARG A 78 6.31 15.04 0.14
CA ARG A 78 6.56 15.15 -1.30
C ARG A 78 7.87 14.47 -1.73
N LEU A 79 8.92 14.53 -0.92
CA LEU A 79 10.19 13.86 -1.19
C LEU A 79 10.06 12.34 -1.02
N ILE A 80 9.43 11.90 0.07
CA ILE A 80 9.20 10.48 0.35
C ILE A 80 8.35 9.83 -0.75
N ALA A 81 7.28 10.49 -1.21
CA ALA A 81 6.43 10.00 -2.30
C ALA A 81 7.21 9.82 -3.63
N LYS A 82 8.34 10.52 -3.79
CA LYS A 82 9.26 10.37 -4.93
C LYS A 82 10.40 9.38 -4.65
N GLY A 83 10.39 8.67 -3.51
CA GLY A 83 11.36 7.65 -3.14
C GLY A 83 12.65 8.17 -2.52
N TYR A 84 12.75 9.46 -2.15
CA TYR A 84 13.92 10.01 -1.47
C TYR A 84 13.91 9.69 0.03
N LYS A 85 15.08 9.63 0.65
CA LYS A 85 15.27 9.61 2.10
C LYS A 85 15.54 11.02 2.59
N VAL A 86 15.02 11.38 3.77
CA VAL A 86 15.23 12.67 4.41
C VAL A 86 15.82 12.48 5.80
N ALA A 87 17.05 12.94 6.03
CA ALA A 87 17.69 12.94 7.34
C ALA A 87 17.36 14.26 8.07
N ILE A 88 16.70 14.15 9.21
CA ILE A 88 16.31 15.30 10.04
C ILE A 88 17.39 15.53 11.09
N CYS A 89 18.07 16.67 10.97
CA CYS A 89 19.15 17.10 11.86
C CYS A 89 18.67 18.24 12.74
N GLU A 90 18.56 17.98 14.04
CA GLU A 90 18.10 18.95 15.05
C GLU A 90 19.23 19.42 15.98
N GLN A 91 18.99 20.53 16.65
CA GLN A 91 19.83 21.05 17.70
C GLN A 91 19.65 20.18 18.96
N THR A 92 20.73 19.58 19.46
CA THR A 92 20.72 18.69 20.62
C THR A 92 21.08 19.39 21.94
N GLU A 93 21.39 20.67 21.90
CA GLU A 93 21.63 21.52 23.07
C GLU A 93 20.91 22.86 22.94
N ASP A 94 20.59 23.48 24.06
CA ASP A 94 19.93 24.80 24.10
C ASP A 94 20.88 25.87 23.53
N PRO A 95 20.47 26.59 22.46
CA PRO A 95 21.26 27.65 21.88
C PRO A 95 21.64 28.77 22.87
N ALA A 96 20.84 28.97 23.92
CA ALA A 96 21.09 29.97 24.95
C ALA A 96 22.22 29.55 25.93
N LEU A 97 22.45 28.25 26.07
CA LEU A 97 23.47 27.68 26.95
C LEU A 97 24.77 27.30 26.23
N ALA A 98 24.76 27.27 24.90
CA ALA A 98 25.88 26.80 24.09
C ALA A 98 27.08 27.76 24.16
N LYS A 99 28.25 27.27 24.57
CA LYS A 99 29.50 27.99 24.55
C LYS A 99 30.20 27.84 23.18
N GLY A 100 29.56 28.34 22.10
CA GLY A 100 30.11 28.24 20.75
C GLY A 100 29.10 27.79 19.71
N LEU A 101 29.49 26.86 18.82
CA LEU A 101 28.60 26.30 17.81
C LEU A 101 27.64 25.29 18.48
N VAL A 102 26.33 25.53 18.35
CA VAL A 102 25.29 24.61 18.85
C VAL A 102 25.49 23.22 18.25
N LYS A 103 25.55 22.20 19.09
CA LYS A 103 25.65 20.82 18.66
C LYS A 103 24.37 20.38 17.94
N ARG A 104 24.53 19.67 16.82
CA ARG A 104 23.43 19.10 16.03
C ARG A 104 23.72 17.64 15.75
N ASP A 105 22.67 16.85 15.74
CA ASP A 105 22.74 15.43 15.38
C ASP A 105 21.50 15.02 14.59
N ILE A 106 21.59 13.92 13.85
CA ILE A 106 20.43 13.33 13.21
C ILE A 106 19.58 12.65 14.29
N ILE A 107 18.36 13.12 14.42
CA ILE A 107 17.36 12.53 15.32
C ILE A 107 16.55 11.43 14.63
N ARG A 108 16.44 11.49 13.30
CA ARG A 108 15.64 10.56 12.51
C ARG A 108 16.00 10.62 11.02
N VAL A 109 15.97 9.44 10.37
CA VAL A 109 15.96 9.36 8.90
C VAL A 109 14.57 8.87 8.46
N VAL A 110 13.83 9.72 7.76
CA VAL A 110 12.52 9.37 7.20
C VAL A 110 12.73 8.73 5.84
N THR A 111 12.16 7.53 5.66
CA THR A 111 12.24 6.75 4.42
C THR A 111 10.84 6.32 3.99
N PRO A 112 10.61 5.84 2.75
CA PRO A 112 9.28 5.40 2.32
C PRO A 112 8.62 4.36 3.24
N GLY A 113 9.42 3.45 3.83
CA GLY A 113 8.94 2.40 4.73
C GLY A 113 8.79 2.83 6.19
N THR A 114 9.38 3.98 6.60
CA THR A 114 9.39 4.42 8.01
C THR A 114 8.51 5.64 8.27
N VAL A 115 7.64 6.00 7.35
CA VAL A 115 6.68 7.12 7.51
C VAL A 115 5.62 6.77 8.54
N ILE A 116 5.34 7.72 9.45
CA ILE A 116 4.30 7.62 10.48
C ILE A 116 3.25 8.72 10.31
N ASP A 117 3.61 9.81 9.66
CA ASP A 117 2.72 10.95 9.46
C ASP A 117 1.56 10.59 8.52
N SER A 118 0.34 10.83 8.99
CA SER A 118 -0.89 10.56 8.24
C SER A 118 -0.99 11.38 6.95
N ALA A 119 -0.34 12.54 6.86
CA ALA A 119 -0.28 13.32 5.63
C ALA A 119 0.47 12.63 4.48
N CYS A 120 1.33 11.65 4.81
CA CYS A 120 2.16 10.89 3.88
C CYS A 120 1.61 9.48 3.57
N LEU A 121 0.59 9.03 4.30
CA LEU A 121 0.07 7.66 4.27
C LEU A 121 -1.33 7.60 3.66
N ASP A 122 -1.60 6.52 2.94
CA ASP A 122 -2.98 6.13 2.65
C ASP A 122 -3.61 5.54 3.93
N ASP A 123 -4.71 6.14 4.41
CA ASP A 123 -5.36 5.72 5.65
C ASP A 123 -5.90 4.29 5.58
N ARG A 124 -6.26 3.83 4.38
CA ARG A 124 -6.90 2.52 4.16
C ARG A 124 -5.93 1.43 3.69
N ARG A 125 -4.61 1.72 3.70
CA ARG A 125 -3.55 0.79 3.29
C ARG A 125 -2.44 0.78 4.34
N GLY A 126 -1.87 -0.40 4.63
CA GLY A 126 -0.65 -0.53 5.41
C GLY A 126 0.57 0.01 4.65
N ASN A 127 1.54 0.53 5.38
CA ASN A 127 2.82 0.99 4.83
C ASN A 127 3.96 0.13 5.38
N PHE A 128 4.33 -0.90 4.62
CA PHE A 128 5.28 -1.89 5.10
C PHE A 128 6.71 -1.57 4.70
N LEU A 129 7.60 -1.67 5.70
CA LEU A 129 9.03 -1.87 5.53
C LEU A 129 9.30 -3.37 5.65
N CYS A 130 10.17 -3.96 4.84
CA CYS A 130 10.50 -5.36 4.99
C CYS A 130 12.01 -5.62 5.07
N GLY A 131 12.36 -6.66 5.84
CA GLY A 131 13.69 -7.28 5.87
C GLY A 131 13.63 -8.61 5.13
N VAL A 132 14.55 -8.85 4.20
CA VAL A 132 14.54 -10.04 3.33
C VAL A 132 15.88 -10.77 3.43
N PHE A 133 15.81 -12.02 3.83
CA PHE A 133 16.96 -12.93 3.83
C PHE A 133 16.73 -14.04 2.79
N LEU A 134 17.75 -14.32 1.98
CA LEU A 134 17.74 -15.41 1.00
C LEU A 134 19.13 -16.02 0.92
N ASP A 135 19.19 -17.35 1.02
CA ASP A 135 20.38 -18.17 0.75
C ASP A 135 20.02 -19.38 -0.13
N GLU A 136 20.96 -20.32 -0.32
CA GLU A 136 20.78 -21.51 -1.17
C GLU A 136 19.72 -22.49 -0.65
N GLN A 137 19.37 -22.47 0.63
CA GLN A 137 18.47 -23.43 1.26
C GLN A 137 17.20 -22.80 1.84
N ASN A 138 17.27 -21.54 2.28
CA ASN A 138 16.23 -20.89 3.04
C ASN A 138 15.93 -19.49 2.52
N ALA A 139 14.72 -19.05 2.73
CA ALA A 139 14.30 -17.65 2.57
C ALA A 139 13.50 -17.22 3.80
N GLY A 140 13.63 -15.97 4.20
CA GLY A 140 12.89 -15.38 5.30
C GLY A 140 12.48 -13.95 4.95
N VAL A 141 11.32 -13.55 5.42
CA VAL A 141 10.84 -12.17 5.27
C VAL A 141 10.12 -11.73 6.52
N ALA A 142 10.42 -10.51 6.92
CA ALA A 142 9.74 -9.81 8.00
C ALA A 142 9.18 -8.49 7.46
N PHE A 143 7.92 -8.20 7.75
CA PHE A 143 7.23 -6.97 7.39
C PHE A 143 6.84 -6.21 8.64
N CYS A 144 7.11 -4.91 8.69
CA CYS A 144 6.70 -4.04 9.79
C CYS A 144 5.98 -2.80 9.23
N ASP A 145 4.80 -2.50 9.76
CA ASP A 145 4.15 -1.21 9.55
C ASP A 145 4.44 -0.30 10.76
N MET A 146 5.35 0.66 10.53
CA MET A 146 5.79 1.63 11.54
C MET A 146 4.65 2.49 12.09
N SER A 147 3.58 2.69 11.33
CA SER A 147 2.46 3.54 11.74
C SER A 147 1.50 2.84 12.72
N THR A 148 1.47 1.49 12.72
CA THR A 148 0.57 0.68 13.55
C THR A 148 1.31 -0.18 14.58
N GLY A 149 2.61 -0.45 14.36
CA GLY A 149 3.44 -1.29 15.22
C GLY A 149 3.30 -2.81 14.97
N HIS A 150 2.57 -3.23 13.94
CA HIS A 150 2.39 -4.64 13.60
C HIS A 150 3.57 -5.20 12.82
N THR A 151 4.03 -6.37 13.22
CA THR A 151 5.13 -7.09 12.54
C THR A 151 4.70 -8.50 12.16
N HIS A 152 4.92 -8.87 10.91
CA HIS A 152 4.61 -10.18 10.36
C HIS A 152 5.90 -10.85 9.88
N VAL A 153 6.09 -12.13 10.22
CA VAL A 153 7.30 -12.88 9.86
C VAL A 153 6.93 -14.25 9.33
N THR A 154 7.62 -14.68 8.28
CA THR A 154 7.52 -16.05 7.75
C THR A 154 8.86 -16.50 7.15
N ALA A 155 9.02 -17.80 6.97
CA ALA A 155 10.20 -18.38 6.37
C ALA A 155 9.84 -19.58 5.49
N PHE A 156 10.65 -19.82 4.49
CA PHE A 156 10.50 -20.87 3.49
C PHE A 156 11.80 -21.67 3.37
N SER A 157 11.68 -22.96 2.98
CA SER A 157 12.81 -23.84 2.70
C SER A 157 12.54 -24.64 1.44
N GLY A 158 13.58 -25.13 0.80
CA GLY A 158 13.47 -25.98 -0.38
C GLY A 158 13.64 -25.24 -1.71
N ALA A 159 13.31 -25.93 -2.82
CA ALA A 159 13.57 -25.43 -4.17
C ALA A 159 12.74 -24.18 -4.51
N ASP A 160 11.48 -24.14 -4.06
CA ASP A 160 10.51 -23.08 -4.40
C ASP A 160 10.52 -21.89 -3.42
N ARG A 161 11.50 -21.84 -2.49
CA ARG A 161 11.60 -20.80 -1.45
C ARG A 161 11.61 -19.36 -1.97
N ALA A 162 12.32 -19.11 -3.08
CA ALA A 162 12.42 -17.79 -3.69
C ALA A 162 11.07 -17.35 -4.27
N GLU A 163 10.33 -18.27 -4.84
CA GLU A 163 9.01 -18.02 -5.40
C GLU A 163 7.98 -17.72 -4.31
N HIS A 164 7.94 -18.50 -3.23
CA HIS A 164 7.10 -18.21 -2.06
C HIS A 164 7.43 -16.83 -1.46
N LEU A 165 8.72 -16.50 -1.39
CA LEU A 165 9.17 -15.17 -0.97
C LEU A 165 8.61 -14.07 -1.88
N CYS A 166 8.69 -14.23 -3.20
CA CYS A 166 8.15 -13.28 -4.17
C CYS A 166 6.63 -13.11 -4.01
N ASN A 167 5.89 -14.20 -3.76
CA ASN A 167 4.45 -14.17 -3.52
C ASN A 167 4.10 -13.38 -2.24
N GLU A 168 4.89 -13.52 -1.17
CA GLU A 168 4.71 -12.75 0.06
C GLU A 168 5.02 -11.26 -0.14
N LEU A 169 6.11 -10.94 -0.81
CA LEU A 169 6.46 -9.56 -1.16
C LEU A 169 5.37 -8.89 -2.00
N ALA A 170 4.83 -9.62 -2.98
CA ALA A 170 3.70 -9.15 -3.78
C ALA A 170 2.42 -8.94 -2.93
N ARG A 171 2.20 -9.78 -1.92
CA ARG A 171 1.06 -9.70 -1.01
C ARG A 171 1.10 -8.45 -0.14
N PHE A 172 2.22 -8.18 0.52
CA PHE A 172 2.38 -7.01 1.38
C PHE A 172 2.66 -5.73 0.61
N SER A 173 3.24 -5.86 -0.59
CA SER A 173 3.60 -4.72 -1.45
C SER A 173 4.36 -3.63 -0.67
N PRO A 174 5.54 -3.96 -0.10
CA PRO A 174 6.26 -3.07 0.78
C PRO A 174 6.71 -1.80 0.06
N ALA A 175 6.73 -0.68 0.78
CA ALA A 175 7.26 0.59 0.28
C ALA A 175 8.79 0.61 0.25
N GLU A 176 9.41 -0.19 1.13
CA GLU A 176 10.87 -0.28 1.25
C GLU A 176 11.30 -1.69 1.69
N ALA A 177 12.42 -2.17 1.15
CA ALA A 177 12.97 -3.48 1.45
C ALA A 177 14.47 -3.40 1.76
N VAL A 178 14.88 -4.01 2.86
CA VAL A 178 16.28 -4.20 3.25
C VAL A 178 16.69 -5.62 2.91
N LEU A 179 17.66 -5.78 2.01
CA LEU A 179 18.03 -7.07 1.46
C LEU A 179 19.37 -7.59 2.00
N SER A 180 19.43 -8.88 2.34
CA SER A 180 20.69 -9.59 2.60
C SER A 180 21.54 -9.67 1.32
N ALA A 181 22.79 -10.10 1.43
CA ALA A 181 23.69 -10.25 0.27
C ALA A 181 23.11 -11.19 -0.80
N GLY A 182 22.57 -12.35 -0.38
CA GLY A 182 21.94 -13.31 -1.29
C GLY A 182 20.68 -12.76 -1.96
N ALA A 183 19.80 -12.11 -1.19
CA ALA A 183 18.60 -11.46 -1.73
C ALA A 183 18.94 -10.31 -2.69
N TYR A 184 19.99 -9.54 -2.41
CA TYR A 184 20.45 -8.44 -3.29
C TYR A 184 21.13 -8.93 -4.58
N ALA A 185 21.70 -10.13 -4.57
CA ALA A 185 22.28 -10.75 -5.75
C ALA A 185 21.24 -11.35 -6.71
N ASP A 186 20.02 -11.58 -6.26
CA ASP A 186 18.91 -12.13 -7.05
C ASP A 186 18.28 -11.02 -7.90
N GLU A 187 18.48 -11.10 -9.22
CA GLU A 187 18.00 -10.08 -10.18
C GLU A 187 16.48 -10.14 -10.36
N GLU A 188 15.86 -11.32 -10.28
CA GLU A 188 14.40 -11.47 -10.41
C GLU A 188 13.68 -10.86 -9.21
N LEU A 189 14.20 -11.08 -8.02
CA LEU A 189 13.70 -10.47 -6.80
C LEU A 189 13.82 -8.93 -6.83
N LYS A 190 14.94 -8.41 -7.29
CA LYS A 190 15.12 -6.96 -7.42
C LYS A 190 14.18 -6.35 -8.45
N ALA A 191 14.02 -6.98 -9.61
CA ALA A 191 13.09 -6.55 -10.64
C ALA A 191 11.63 -6.57 -10.13
N LEU A 192 11.23 -7.60 -9.37
CA LEU A 192 9.93 -7.64 -8.73
C LEU A 192 9.73 -6.44 -7.80
N LEU A 193 10.67 -6.20 -6.89
CA LEU A 193 10.57 -5.12 -5.91
C LEU A 193 10.58 -3.73 -6.58
N ALA A 194 11.55 -3.44 -7.43
CA ALA A 194 11.74 -2.12 -8.01
C ALA A 194 10.73 -1.82 -9.13
N ASP A 195 10.57 -2.72 -10.11
CA ASP A 195 9.84 -2.43 -11.34
C ASP A 195 8.34 -2.72 -11.20
N ARG A 196 7.98 -3.83 -10.51
CA ARG A 196 6.57 -4.23 -10.39
C ARG A 196 5.88 -3.67 -9.16
N LEU A 197 6.59 -3.63 -8.01
CA LEU A 197 6.03 -3.17 -6.73
C LEU A 197 6.37 -1.70 -6.41
N SER A 198 7.26 -1.07 -7.19
CA SER A 198 7.76 0.30 -6.94
C SER A 198 8.35 0.45 -5.53
N CYS A 199 8.94 -0.63 -5.01
CA CYS A 199 9.55 -0.72 -3.70
C CYS A 199 10.97 -0.15 -3.72
N ARG A 200 11.32 0.67 -2.76
CA ARG A 200 12.71 1.11 -2.58
C ARG A 200 13.55 -0.04 -2.04
N VAL A 201 14.64 -0.35 -2.70
CA VAL A 201 15.56 -1.42 -2.29
C VAL A 201 16.79 -0.85 -1.61
N GLU A 202 17.12 -1.38 -0.43
CA GLU A 202 18.28 -1.04 0.36
C GLU A 202 19.18 -2.27 0.55
N ARG A 203 20.48 -2.13 0.34
CA ARG A 203 21.44 -3.20 0.62
C ARG A 203 21.80 -3.21 2.11
N GLY A 204 21.59 -4.34 2.78
CA GLY A 204 21.71 -4.46 4.24
C GLY A 204 22.63 -5.58 4.72
N GLU A 205 23.67 -5.94 3.95
CA GLU A 205 24.52 -7.12 4.17
C GLU A 205 25.01 -7.31 5.61
N ALA A 206 25.53 -6.24 6.24
CA ALA A 206 26.06 -6.29 7.61
C ALA A 206 24.99 -6.45 8.70
N ARG A 207 23.70 -6.31 8.37
CA ARG A 207 22.57 -6.36 9.32
C ARG A 207 22.02 -7.77 9.54
N PHE A 208 22.42 -8.74 8.70
CA PHE A 208 21.91 -10.11 8.73
C PHE A 208 22.89 -11.08 9.40
N ASP A 209 23.31 -10.77 10.62
CA ASP A 209 24.09 -11.66 11.50
C ASP A 209 23.16 -12.37 12.49
N LEU A 210 23.28 -13.71 12.61
CA LEU A 210 22.36 -14.51 13.42
C LEU A 210 22.39 -14.16 14.92
N LYS A 211 23.58 -13.91 15.47
CA LYS A 211 23.70 -13.58 16.89
C LYS A 211 23.18 -12.18 17.19
N ALA A 212 23.44 -11.24 16.29
CA ALA A 212 22.89 -9.89 16.40
C ALA A 212 21.36 -9.90 16.24
N ALA A 213 20.83 -10.69 15.31
CA ALA A 213 19.41 -10.89 15.09
C ALA A 213 18.71 -11.47 16.32
N GLU A 214 19.26 -12.56 16.89
CA GLU A 214 18.74 -13.18 18.12
C GLU A 214 18.67 -12.15 19.26
N LYS A 215 19.78 -11.43 19.51
CA LYS A 215 19.82 -10.39 20.53
C LYS A 215 18.78 -9.28 20.30
N ALA A 216 18.63 -8.82 19.06
CA ALA A 216 17.70 -7.76 18.72
C ALA A 216 16.23 -8.21 18.90
N VAL A 217 15.89 -9.43 18.46
CA VAL A 217 14.54 -9.99 18.60
C VAL A 217 14.19 -10.23 20.08
N LEU A 218 15.11 -10.80 20.87
CA LEU A 218 14.91 -10.99 22.30
C LEU A 218 14.72 -9.66 23.04
N ALA A 219 15.50 -8.64 22.70
CA ALA A 219 15.38 -7.32 23.30
C ALA A 219 14.06 -6.62 22.95
N GLN A 220 13.54 -6.81 21.72
CA GLN A 220 12.33 -6.15 21.25
C GLN A 220 11.05 -6.86 21.66
N TYR A 221 10.99 -8.19 21.54
CA TYR A 221 9.75 -8.97 21.69
C TYR A 221 9.76 -9.95 22.85
N GLY A 222 10.93 -10.18 23.48
CA GLY A 222 11.09 -11.12 24.60
C GLY A 222 11.29 -12.58 24.18
N GLU A 223 11.43 -13.46 25.20
CA GLU A 223 11.76 -14.87 25.00
C GLU A 223 10.63 -15.67 24.33
N ASP A 224 9.37 -15.42 24.70
CA ASP A 224 8.20 -16.15 24.17
C ASP A 224 8.03 -15.91 22.67
N ALA A 225 8.18 -14.68 22.23
CA ALA A 225 8.10 -14.32 20.81
C ALA A 225 9.27 -14.91 20.01
N TYR A 226 10.50 -14.87 20.55
CA TYR A 226 11.63 -15.53 19.90
C TYR A 226 11.46 -17.06 19.81
N ALA A 227 10.90 -17.67 20.87
CA ALA A 227 10.63 -19.11 20.89
C ALA A 227 9.55 -19.56 19.90
N SER A 228 8.68 -18.64 19.45
CA SER A 228 7.68 -18.90 18.42
C SER A 228 8.27 -19.01 17.01
N LEU A 229 9.47 -18.48 16.78
CA LEU A 229 10.16 -18.58 15.50
C LEU A 229 10.71 -20.01 15.27
N PRO A 230 10.75 -20.48 14.01
CA PRO A 230 11.19 -21.84 13.70
C PRO A 230 12.68 -22.03 13.98
N ARG A 231 13.02 -22.95 14.90
CA ARG A 231 14.42 -23.26 15.25
C ARG A 231 15.20 -23.95 14.13
N ASN A 232 14.51 -24.67 13.25
CA ASN A 232 15.08 -25.38 12.12
C ASN A 232 15.30 -24.50 10.88
N ASN A 233 14.76 -23.28 10.88
CA ASN A 233 14.95 -22.31 9.80
C ASN A 233 15.28 -20.92 10.35
N PRO A 234 16.57 -20.58 10.44
CA PRO A 234 17.00 -19.30 11.01
C PRO A 234 16.67 -18.08 10.14
N ALA A 235 16.19 -18.29 8.89
CA ALA A 235 15.89 -17.21 7.96
C ALA A 235 14.82 -16.24 8.50
N ALA A 236 13.85 -16.74 9.29
CA ALA A 236 12.86 -15.89 9.96
C ALA A 236 13.52 -14.90 10.93
N ALA A 237 14.40 -15.41 11.81
CA ALA A 237 15.12 -14.59 12.77
C ALA A 237 16.09 -13.62 12.09
N LEU A 238 16.78 -14.06 11.02
CA LEU A 238 17.69 -13.22 10.24
C LEU A 238 16.95 -12.09 9.53
N ALA A 239 15.81 -12.36 8.90
CA ALA A 239 14.99 -11.35 8.25
C ALA A 239 14.48 -10.30 9.25
N LEU A 240 13.96 -10.75 10.40
CA LEU A 240 13.46 -9.88 11.46
C LEU A 240 14.59 -9.06 12.10
N GLY A 241 15.73 -9.69 12.39
CA GLY A 241 16.89 -9.02 12.96
C GLY A 241 17.48 -7.96 12.02
N GLY A 242 17.56 -8.26 10.72
CA GLY A 242 17.99 -7.29 9.70
C GLY A 242 17.07 -6.08 9.61
N LEU A 243 15.77 -6.32 9.69
CA LEU A 243 14.74 -5.27 9.74
C LEU A 243 14.88 -4.40 11.00
N LEU A 244 14.98 -5.01 12.18
CA LEU A 244 15.13 -4.29 13.46
C LEU A 244 16.43 -3.47 13.49
N SER A 245 17.54 -4.02 13.00
CA SER A 245 18.81 -3.29 12.89
C SER A 245 18.65 -2.02 12.04
N TYR A 246 17.98 -2.11 10.90
CA TYR A 246 17.69 -0.96 10.04
C TYR A 246 16.79 0.08 10.73
N LEU A 247 15.77 -0.38 11.44
CA LEU A 247 14.89 0.50 12.21
C LEU A 247 15.63 1.26 13.31
N HIS A 248 16.48 0.59 14.08
CA HIS A 248 17.30 1.24 15.10
C HIS A 248 18.27 2.27 14.52
N GLU A 249 18.89 1.98 13.38
CA GLU A 249 19.79 2.90 12.69
C GLU A 249 19.08 4.16 12.19
N THR A 250 17.86 4.01 11.66
CA THR A 250 17.13 5.10 11.00
C THR A 250 16.29 5.92 11.97
N GLN A 251 15.69 5.29 12.98
CA GLN A 251 14.74 5.98 13.86
C GLN A 251 15.40 6.59 15.09
N LYS A 252 16.49 6.00 15.62
CA LYS A 252 17.24 6.51 16.78
C LYS A 252 16.37 6.83 18.02
N SER A 253 15.17 6.29 18.08
CA SER A 253 14.16 6.48 19.12
C SER A 253 13.71 5.16 19.69
N ASP A 254 12.93 5.20 20.76
CA ASP A 254 12.32 4.01 21.34
C ASP A 254 11.33 3.37 20.35
N LEU A 255 11.49 2.08 20.11
CA LEU A 255 10.64 1.26 19.23
C LEU A 255 9.71 0.33 20.04
N SER A 256 9.54 0.58 21.34
CA SER A 256 8.78 -0.28 22.27
C SER A 256 7.32 -0.51 21.83
N TYR A 257 6.74 0.41 21.06
CA TYR A 257 5.38 0.25 20.52
C TYR A 257 5.27 -0.80 19.41
N ILE A 258 6.39 -1.24 18.81
CA ILE A 258 6.44 -2.37 17.88
C ILE A 258 6.49 -3.65 18.74
N SER A 259 5.38 -3.99 19.36
CA SER A 259 5.27 -5.10 20.32
C SER A 259 4.52 -6.31 19.77
N ASP A 260 3.78 -6.15 18.67
CA ASP A 260 2.99 -7.21 18.08
C ASP A 260 3.80 -7.95 16.98
N LEU A 261 4.11 -9.23 17.25
CA LEU A 261 4.85 -10.11 16.34
C LEU A 261 3.98 -11.31 15.98
N GLU A 262 3.56 -11.39 14.73
CA GLU A 262 2.88 -12.57 14.18
C GLU A 262 3.86 -13.39 13.32
N TYR A 263 4.30 -14.56 13.84
CA TYR A 263 4.88 -15.59 13.00
C TYR A 263 3.77 -16.47 12.41
N TYR A 264 3.79 -16.69 11.11
CA TYR A 264 2.85 -17.58 10.44
C TYR A 264 3.56 -18.56 9.53
N GLU A 265 3.05 -19.80 9.54
CA GLU A 265 3.58 -20.87 8.70
C GLU A 265 2.96 -20.82 7.30
N GLN A 266 3.71 -21.36 6.34
CA GLN A 266 3.19 -21.64 5.00
C GLN A 266 1.97 -22.55 5.08
N GLY A 267 0.93 -22.23 4.30
CA GLY A 267 -0.31 -23.03 4.27
C GLY A 267 -1.38 -22.63 5.28
N ARG A 268 -1.13 -21.68 6.21
CA ARG A 268 -2.18 -21.11 7.07
C ARG A 268 -3.25 -20.36 6.28
N PHE A 269 -2.84 -19.71 5.19
CA PHE A 269 -3.71 -18.94 4.31
C PHE A 269 -3.74 -19.54 2.91
N MET A 270 -4.81 -19.24 2.16
CA MET A 270 -4.88 -19.51 0.73
C MET A 270 -3.78 -18.70 0.03
N GLU A 271 -2.99 -19.37 -0.79
CA GLU A 271 -1.97 -18.71 -1.58
C GLU A 271 -2.58 -18.10 -2.85
N LEU A 272 -2.25 -16.86 -3.10
CA LEU A 272 -2.64 -16.09 -4.29
C LEU A 272 -1.39 -15.48 -4.89
N ASP A 273 -1.01 -15.91 -6.07
CA ASP A 273 0.09 -15.32 -6.81
C ASP A 273 -0.26 -13.89 -7.31
N LEU A 274 0.73 -13.18 -7.82
CA LEU A 274 0.55 -11.83 -8.35
C LEU A 274 -0.46 -11.81 -9.52
N SER A 275 -0.43 -12.86 -10.35
CA SER A 275 -1.32 -13.01 -11.51
C SER A 275 -2.77 -13.21 -11.08
N ALA A 276 -3.04 -14.07 -10.09
CA ALA A 276 -4.38 -14.28 -9.54
C ALA A 276 -4.95 -13.00 -8.92
N ARG A 277 -4.17 -12.29 -8.12
CA ARG A 277 -4.60 -11.02 -7.50
C ARG A 277 -4.98 -9.97 -8.55
N ARG A 278 -4.14 -9.82 -9.58
CA ARG A 278 -4.35 -8.90 -10.68
C ARG A 278 -5.55 -9.31 -11.55
N ASN A 279 -5.60 -10.58 -11.97
CA ASN A 279 -6.63 -11.08 -12.88
C ASN A 279 -8.02 -11.12 -12.24
N LEU A 280 -8.10 -11.33 -10.92
CA LEU A 280 -9.34 -11.28 -10.15
C LEU A 280 -9.71 -9.86 -9.70
N GLU A 281 -8.84 -8.87 -9.94
CA GLU A 281 -9.06 -7.47 -9.54
C GLU A 281 -9.49 -7.35 -8.06
N LEU A 282 -8.71 -7.96 -7.17
CA LEU A 282 -9.08 -8.06 -5.76
C LEU A 282 -9.14 -6.71 -5.06
N THR A 283 -8.09 -5.90 -5.21
CA THR A 283 -7.94 -4.60 -4.51
C THR A 283 -7.98 -3.39 -5.43
N GLU A 284 -7.61 -3.58 -6.72
CA GLU A 284 -7.58 -2.53 -7.74
C GLU A 284 -7.86 -3.11 -9.13
N THR A 285 -8.25 -2.27 -10.08
CA THR A 285 -8.52 -2.67 -11.46
C THR A 285 -7.23 -2.79 -12.28
N ILE A 286 -7.21 -3.69 -13.28
CA ILE A 286 -6.05 -3.95 -14.14
C ILE A 286 -5.62 -2.68 -14.90
N ARG A 287 -6.58 -1.94 -15.50
CA ARG A 287 -6.29 -0.82 -16.40
C ARG A 287 -6.05 0.50 -15.69
N GLY A 288 -6.85 0.80 -14.65
CA GLY A 288 -6.82 2.11 -13.99
C GLY A 288 -6.06 2.12 -12.67
N LYS A 289 -5.69 0.96 -12.13
CA LYS A 289 -5.19 0.81 -10.75
C LYS A 289 -6.07 1.52 -9.72
N GLU A 290 -7.39 1.54 -9.99
CA GLU A 290 -8.37 2.18 -9.14
C GLU A 290 -9.07 1.16 -8.24
N LYS A 291 -9.42 1.57 -7.02
CA LYS A 291 -10.25 0.75 -6.12
C LYS A 291 -11.64 0.49 -6.71
N ARG A 292 -12.23 1.50 -7.37
CA ARG A 292 -13.57 1.37 -7.98
C ARG A 292 -13.56 0.36 -9.11
N GLY A 293 -14.37 -0.68 -9.00
CA GLY A 293 -14.41 -1.79 -9.96
C GLY A 293 -13.66 -3.03 -9.48
N SER A 294 -13.03 -3.01 -8.29
CA SER A 294 -12.40 -4.17 -7.65
C SER A 294 -13.35 -4.89 -6.69
N LEU A 295 -12.98 -6.09 -6.21
CA LEU A 295 -13.72 -6.79 -5.16
C LEU A 295 -13.73 -5.99 -3.86
N LEU A 296 -12.61 -5.39 -3.48
CA LEU A 296 -12.51 -4.53 -2.31
C LEU A 296 -13.51 -3.37 -2.36
N TRP A 297 -13.72 -2.74 -3.52
CA TRP A 297 -14.73 -1.68 -3.66
C TRP A 297 -16.15 -2.14 -3.34
N VAL A 298 -16.48 -3.39 -3.68
CA VAL A 298 -17.80 -3.97 -3.36
C VAL A 298 -17.94 -4.18 -1.87
N LEU A 299 -16.94 -4.80 -1.23
CA LEU A 299 -16.99 -5.26 0.15
C LEU A 299 -16.69 -4.17 1.18
N ASP A 300 -15.92 -3.14 0.82
CA ASP A 300 -15.54 -2.09 1.77
C ASP A 300 -16.65 -1.08 2.00
N LYS A 301 -17.33 -1.26 3.12
CA LYS A 301 -18.28 -0.34 3.73
C LYS A 301 -17.84 0.02 5.15
N THR A 302 -16.59 -0.25 5.49
CA THR A 302 -16.00 0.08 6.77
C THR A 302 -16.11 1.57 7.09
N LYS A 303 -16.19 1.89 8.37
CA LYS A 303 -16.32 3.24 8.89
C LYS A 303 -14.97 3.78 9.37
N THR A 304 -14.09 2.89 9.81
CA THR A 304 -12.77 3.21 10.32
C THR A 304 -11.67 2.90 9.30
N ALA A 305 -10.57 3.62 9.36
CA ALA A 305 -9.38 3.31 8.57
C ALA A 305 -8.78 1.94 8.95
N MET A 306 -8.81 1.62 10.24
CA MET A 306 -8.37 0.33 10.80
C MET A 306 -9.16 -0.84 10.20
N GLY A 307 -10.50 -0.74 10.18
CA GLY A 307 -11.37 -1.75 9.55
C GLY A 307 -11.11 -1.91 8.06
N ALA A 308 -10.82 -0.82 7.35
CA ALA A 308 -10.49 -0.88 5.93
C ALA A 308 -9.14 -1.63 5.68
N ARG A 309 -8.14 -1.41 6.53
CA ARG A 309 -6.87 -2.16 6.48
C ARG A 309 -7.08 -3.64 6.81
N CYS A 310 -7.88 -3.93 7.84
CA CYS A 310 -8.24 -5.29 8.24
C CYS A 310 -8.95 -6.03 7.12
N LEU A 311 -9.97 -5.44 6.48
CA LEU A 311 -10.68 -6.04 5.35
C LEU A 311 -9.76 -6.31 4.15
N ARG A 312 -8.88 -5.37 3.83
CA ARG A 312 -7.86 -5.56 2.78
C ARG A 312 -6.96 -6.75 3.10
N SER A 313 -6.46 -6.82 4.33
CA SER A 313 -5.65 -7.94 4.80
C SER A 313 -6.38 -9.28 4.69
N TRP A 314 -7.68 -9.34 5.01
CA TRP A 314 -8.47 -10.57 4.87
C TRP A 314 -8.64 -10.99 3.41
N LEU A 315 -8.82 -10.06 2.49
CA LEU A 315 -8.86 -10.35 1.05
C LEU A 315 -7.52 -10.87 0.51
N GLU A 316 -6.43 -10.37 1.04
CA GLU A 316 -5.07 -10.75 0.65
C GLU A 316 -4.61 -12.06 1.34
N ARG A 317 -5.29 -12.46 2.44
CA ARG A 317 -4.99 -13.66 3.26
C ARG A 317 -6.27 -14.47 3.56
N PRO A 318 -6.96 -15.05 2.54
CA PRO A 318 -8.11 -15.89 2.81
C PRO A 318 -7.72 -17.11 3.66
N LEU A 319 -8.59 -17.50 4.58
CA LEU A 319 -8.34 -18.59 5.51
C LEU A 319 -8.45 -19.96 4.83
N ARG A 320 -7.76 -20.95 5.38
CA ARG A 320 -7.91 -22.37 5.00
C ARG A 320 -8.56 -23.21 6.08
N GLU A 321 -8.52 -22.77 7.31
CA GLU A 321 -9.12 -23.51 8.43
C GLU A 321 -10.64 -23.30 8.47
N VAL A 322 -11.41 -24.37 8.28
CA VAL A 322 -12.88 -24.35 8.26
C VAL A 322 -13.46 -23.75 9.53
N ALA A 323 -12.89 -24.08 10.70
CA ALA A 323 -13.38 -23.55 11.98
C ALA A 323 -13.26 -22.03 12.06
N ALA A 324 -12.11 -21.47 11.64
CA ALA A 324 -11.88 -20.03 11.63
C ALA A 324 -12.77 -19.30 10.61
N ILE A 325 -12.97 -19.88 9.42
CA ILE A 325 -13.88 -19.36 8.39
C ILE A 325 -15.32 -19.34 8.94
N THR A 326 -15.77 -20.44 9.52
CA THR A 326 -17.14 -20.58 10.08
C THR A 326 -17.36 -19.61 11.24
N ARG A 327 -16.35 -19.40 12.09
CA ARG A 327 -16.40 -18.43 13.20
C ARG A 327 -16.65 -17.00 12.68
N ARG A 328 -15.96 -16.58 11.58
CA ARG A 328 -16.20 -15.28 10.94
C ARG A 328 -17.57 -15.19 10.28
N SER A 329 -17.96 -16.19 9.48
CA SER A 329 -19.26 -16.19 8.79
C SER A 329 -20.45 -16.22 9.76
N ASN A 330 -20.33 -16.90 10.90
CA ASN A 330 -21.34 -16.88 11.96
C ASN A 330 -21.46 -15.47 12.59
N ALA A 331 -20.34 -14.77 12.81
CA ALA A 331 -20.36 -13.40 13.32
C ALA A 331 -21.02 -12.44 12.32
N VAL A 332 -20.71 -12.57 11.03
CA VAL A 332 -21.42 -11.84 9.96
C VAL A 332 -22.91 -12.18 9.96
N GLY A 333 -23.27 -13.47 10.08
CA GLY A 333 -24.65 -13.94 10.13
C GLY A 333 -25.44 -13.38 11.32
N ALA A 334 -24.81 -13.28 12.49
CA ALA A 334 -25.42 -12.67 13.66
C ALA A 334 -25.79 -11.19 13.39
N LEU A 335 -24.86 -10.41 12.79
CA LEU A 335 -25.11 -9.02 12.42
C LEU A 335 -26.10 -8.86 11.23
N VAL A 336 -26.16 -9.82 10.32
CA VAL A 336 -27.15 -9.85 9.23
C VAL A 336 -28.55 -10.01 9.79
N ASN A 337 -28.74 -10.89 10.78
CA ASN A 337 -30.03 -11.21 11.38
C ASN A 337 -30.54 -10.13 12.36
N ASP A 338 -29.63 -9.35 12.96
CA ASP A 338 -29.98 -8.25 13.86
C ASP A 338 -29.74 -6.90 13.16
N THR A 339 -30.79 -6.40 12.53
CA THR A 339 -30.75 -5.13 11.79
C THR A 339 -30.47 -3.94 12.71
N MET A 340 -31.05 -3.92 13.91
CA MET A 340 -30.93 -2.80 14.84
C MET A 340 -29.49 -2.71 15.36
N ALA A 341 -28.97 -3.80 15.90
CA ALA A 341 -27.59 -3.85 16.38
C ALA A 341 -26.59 -3.51 15.27
N ARG A 342 -26.80 -3.99 14.03
CA ARG A 342 -25.92 -3.67 12.90
C ARG A 342 -25.90 -2.18 12.57
N GLU A 343 -27.08 -1.53 12.43
CA GLU A 343 -27.14 -0.11 12.06
C GLU A 343 -26.59 0.81 13.16
N GLU A 344 -26.91 0.54 14.43
CA GLU A 344 -26.39 1.28 15.57
C GLU A 344 -24.88 1.08 15.74
N LEU A 345 -24.38 -0.15 15.52
CA LEU A 345 -22.95 -0.45 15.53
C LEU A 345 -22.20 0.33 14.44
N VAL A 346 -22.74 0.35 13.22
CA VAL A 346 -22.17 1.10 12.09
C VAL A 346 -22.11 2.60 12.40
N LEU A 347 -23.14 3.13 13.08
CA LEU A 347 -23.18 4.52 13.50
C LEU A 347 -22.11 4.83 14.57
N ALA A 348 -22.01 4.00 15.60
CA ALA A 348 -21.01 4.13 16.65
C ALA A 348 -19.57 4.07 16.09
N LEU A 349 -19.29 3.11 15.20
CA LEU A 349 -17.99 2.97 14.53
C LEU A 349 -17.63 4.20 13.70
N SER A 350 -18.58 4.93 13.16
CA SER A 350 -18.32 6.14 12.37
C SER A 350 -17.72 7.30 13.17
N GLY A 351 -17.82 7.27 14.48
CA GLY A 351 -17.22 8.26 15.39
C GLY A 351 -15.81 7.89 15.86
N ILE A 352 -15.27 6.73 15.47
CA ILE A 352 -13.97 6.27 15.92
C ILE A 352 -12.90 6.63 14.89
N SER A 353 -11.89 7.39 15.33
CA SER A 353 -10.69 7.74 14.56
C SER A 353 -9.71 6.55 14.49
N ASP A 354 -8.64 6.71 13.73
CA ASP A 354 -7.58 5.70 13.58
C ASP A 354 -6.73 5.56 14.86
N MET A 355 -7.23 4.78 15.82
CA MET A 355 -6.57 4.57 17.12
C MET A 355 -5.20 3.86 16.97
N GLU A 356 -5.02 2.98 15.98
CA GLU A 356 -3.74 2.32 15.72
C GLU A 356 -2.66 3.35 15.36
N ARG A 357 -2.95 4.24 14.41
CA ARG A 357 -2.01 5.29 14.00
C ARG A 357 -1.88 6.42 15.00
N LEU A 358 -2.93 6.71 15.77
CA LEU A 358 -2.88 7.69 16.84
C LEU A 358 -1.91 7.26 17.93
N ILE A 359 -2.01 6.02 18.42
CA ILE A 359 -1.09 5.54 19.46
C ILE A 359 0.36 5.47 18.95
N GLY A 360 0.59 5.08 17.69
CA GLY A 360 1.91 5.12 17.08
C GLY A 360 2.53 6.52 17.13
N ARG A 361 1.78 7.58 16.75
CA ARG A 361 2.26 8.97 16.83
C ARG A 361 2.49 9.44 18.26
N ILE A 362 1.66 9.00 19.21
CA ILE A 362 1.79 9.34 20.64
C ILE A 362 3.10 8.79 21.18
N VAL A 363 3.36 7.50 20.98
CA VAL A 363 4.59 6.85 21.46
C VAL A 363 5.82 7.43 20.76
N TYR A 364 5.70 7.71 19.47
CA TYR A 364 6.79 8.30 18.70
C TYR A 364 7.09 9.77 19.06
N GLY A 365 6.20 10.41 19.83
CA GLY A 365 6.40 11.81 20.28
C GLY A 365 6.02 12.85 19.25
N THR A 366 5.36 12.50 18.15
CA THR A 366 4.91 13.44 17.10
C THR A 366 3.46 13.88 17.25
N ALA A 367 2.69 13.25 18.15
CA ALA A 367 1.30 13.61 18.41
C ALA A 367 1.17 14.98 19.05
N GLY A 368 0.15 15.74 18.63
CA GLY A 368 -0.25 17.01 19.22
C GLY A 368 -1.48 16.90 20.13
N GLY A 369 -1.91 18.03 20.69
CA GLY A 369 -3.10 18.08 21.55
C GLY A 369 -4.38 17.59 20.84
N ARG A 370 -4.53 17.88 19.54
CA ARG A 370 -5.66 17.41 18.72
C ARG A 370 -5.70 15.90 18.55
N ASP A 371 -4.53 15.25 18.48
CA ASP A 371 -4.44 13.80 18.40
C ASP A 371 -4.93 13.14 19.69
N LEU A 372 -4.58 13.71 20.86
CA LEU A 372 -5.06 13.22 22.15
C LEU A 372 -6.58 13.40 22.29
N VAL A 373 -7.13 14.54 21.86
CA VAL A 373 -8.59 14.77 21.83
C VAL A 373 -9.29 13.78 20.88
N SER A 374 -8.71 13.48 19.71
CA SER A 374 -9.24 12.48 18.79
C SER A 374 -9.23 11.08 19.40
N LEU A 375 -8.18 10.72 20.15
CA LEU A 375 -8.11 9.46 20.87
C LEU A 375 -9.18 9.40 21.96
N ARG A 376 -9.32 10.44 22.80
CA ARG A 376 -10.37 10.55 23.82
C ARG A 376 -11.76 10.35 23.22
N ASN A 377 -12.09 11.11 22.17
CA ASN A 377 -13.40 11.04 21.53
C ASN A 377 -13.66 9.63 20.96
N SER A 378 -12.64 8.96 20.42
CA SER A 378 -12.73 7.58 19.93
C SER A 378 -13.01 6.61 21.07
N ILE A 379 -12.33 6.77 22.22
CA ILE A 379 -12.53 5.94 23.42
C ILE A 379 -13.96 6.13 23.96
N GLU A 380 -14.48 7.35 23.99
CA GLU A 380 -15.85 7.64 24.45
C GLU A 380 -16.89 6.91 23.59
N GLN A 381 -16.64 6.72 22.26
CA GLN A 381 -17.53 5.96 21.39
C GLN A 381 -17.52 4.44 21.68
N LEU A 382 -16.49 3.90 22.32
CA LEU A 382 -16.42 2.48 22.67
C LEU A 382 -17.56 2.05 23.59
N ALA A 383 -18.10 2.96 24.41
CA ALA A 383 -19.25 2.68 25.26
C ALA A 383 -20.47 2.29 24.42
N ALA A 384 -20.79 3.03 23.36
CA ALA A 384 -21.88 2.73 22.44
C ALA A 384 -21.63 1.42 21.66
N VAL A 385 -20.39 1.18 21.22
CA VAL A 385 -20.02 -0.09 20.56
C VAL A 385 -20.24 -1.28 21.50
N ARG A 386 -19.81 -1.21 22.75
CA ARG A 386 -19.99 -2.26 23.75
C ARG A 386 -21.46 -2.51 24.10
N GLU A 387 -22.28 -1.46 24.15
CA GLU A 387 -23.73 -1.58 24.37
C GLU A 387 -24.37 -2.44 23.28
N GLN A 388 -24.02 -2.20 22.00
CA GLN A 388 -24.54 -2.99 20.88
C GLN A 388 -24.05 -4.45 20.88
N LEU A 389 -22.90 -4.73 21.48
CA LEU A 389 -22.37 -6.08 21.57
C LEU A 389 -22.83 -6.85 22.83
N ALA A 390 -23.44 -6.19 23.80
CA ALA A 390 -23.74 -6.76 25.11
C ALA A 390 -24.65 -8.01 25.06
N HIS A 391 -25.49 -8.14 24.04
CA HIS A 391 -26.38 -9.29 23.87
C HIS A 391 -25.77 -10.44 23.08
N PHE A 392 -24.62 -10.22 22.41
CA PHE A 392 -23.85 -11.29 21.77
C PHE A 392 -22.89 -11.91 22.80
N THR A 393 -23.34 -12.93 23.51
CA THR A 393 -22.59 -13.54 24.63
C THR A 393 -21.69 -14.70 24.19
N THR A 394 -21.82 -15.17 22.94
CA THR A 394 -21.10 -16.32 22.41
C THR A 394 -20.55 -16.04 21.02
N GLY A 395 -19.60 -16.87 20.57
CA GLY A 395 -18.95 -16.73 19.27
C GLY A 395 -18.04 -15.50 19.20
N ARG A 396 -17.60 -15.15 17.97
CA ARG A 396 -16.59 -14.09 17.80
C ARG A 396 -17.05 -12.71 18.28
N LEU A 397 -18.31 -12.36 18.11
CA LEU A 397 -18.84 -11.08 18.62
C LEU A 397 -18.81 -11.01 20.15
N GLY A 398 -19.12 -12.12 20.84
CA GLY A 398 -19.01 -12.18 22.30
C GLY A 398 -17.57 -12.04 22.79
N GLU A 399 -16.62 -12.67 22.10
CA GLU A 399 -15.18 -12.53 22.39
C GLU A 399 -14.70 -11.10 22.14
N LEU A 400 -15.05 -10.49 21.00
CA LEU A 400 -14.73 -9.08 20.70
C LEU A 400 -15.31 -8.13 21.75
N SER A 401 -16.51 -8.41 22.27
CA SER A 401 -17.10 -7.63 23.37
C SER A 401 -16.23 -7.66 24.64
N GLN A 402 -15.55 -8.79 24.92
CA GLN A 402 -14.64 -8.93 26.06
C GLN A 402 -13.25 -8.33 25.78
N GLU A 403 -12.78 -8.40 24.54
CA GLU A 403 -11.50 -7.84 24.10
C GLU A 403 -11.49 -6.30 24.06
N LEU A 404 -12.67 -5.67 23.94
CA LEU A 404 -12.85 -4.22 23.95
C LEU A 404 -12.65 -3.65 25.37
N ASP A 405 -11.44 -3.16 25.66
CA ASP A 405 -11.17 -2.41 26.88
C ASP A 405 -11.87 -1.03 26.81
N PRO A 406 -12.63 -0.62 27.79
CA PRO A 406 -13.32 0.68 27.77
C PRO A 406 -12.35 1.88 27.84
N LEU A 407 -11.10 1.71 28.26
CA LEU A 407 -10.04 2.74 28.31
C LEU A 407 -10.49 4.05 29.02
N THR A 408 -11.48 3.99 29.93
CA THR A 408 -12.10 5.16 30.57
C THR A 408 -11.13 5.97 31.39
N ASP A 409 -10.12 5.31 31.98
CA ASP A 409 -9.02 5.91 32.72
C ASP A 409 -8.21 6.86 31.81
N ILE A 410 -7.85 6.40 30.62
CA ILE A 410 -7.10 7.18 29.62
C ILE A 410 -7.94 8.37 29.11
N ALA A 411 -9.22 8.13 28.77
CA ALA A 411 -10.12 9.19 28.32
C ALA A 411 -10.31 10.27 29.38
N ALA A 412 -10.55 9.88 30.65
CA ALA A 412 -10.68 10.79 31.75
C ALA A 412 -9.43 11.62 31.95
N ARG A 413 -8.26 10.99 31.87
CA ARG A 413 -6.98 11.67 32.06
C ARG A 413 -6.71 12.72 30.99
N ILE A 414 -7.03 12.42 29.70
CA ILE A 414 -6.95 13.38 28.61
C ILE A 414 -7.95 14.52 28.84
N ALA A 415 -9.20 14.20 29.22
CA ALA A 415 -10.25 15.20 29.45
C ALA A 415 -9.93 16.16 30.62
N GLU A 416 -9.29 15.67 31.66
CA GLU A 416 -8.84 16.49 32.79
C GLU A 416 -7.72 17.46 32.40
N THR A 417 -6.82 17.02 31.49
CA THR A 417 -5.59 17.74 31.18
C THR A 417 -5.70 18.67 29.98
N ILE A 418 -6.34 18.23 28.88
CA ILE A 418 -6.35 18.92 27.60
C ILE A 418 -7.68 19.64 27.38
N VAL A 419 -7.66 20.85 26.82
CA VAL A 419 -8.87 21.57 26.40
C VAL A 419 -9.55 20.85 25.23
N ASP A 420 -10.86 21.11 25.02
CA ASP A 420 -11.62 20.41 23.97
C ASP A 420 -11.21 20.84 22.55
N GLU A 421 -10.74 22.08 22.38
CA GLU A 421 -10.26 22.62 21.12
C GLU A 421 -8.81 23.12 21.26
N PRO A 422 -7.81 22.22 21.30
CA PRO A 422 -6.43 22.64 21.45
C PRO A 422 -5.90 23.31 20.18
N PRO A 423 -4.92 24.23 20.31
CA PRO A 423 -4.25 24.85 19.19
C PRO A 423 -3.57 23.82 18.29
N PHE A 424 -3.16 24.24 17.09
CA PHE A 424 -2.53 23.34 16.13
C PHE A 424 -1.17 22.82 16.63
N SER A 425 -0.39 23.68 17.25
CA SER A 425 0.95 23.36 17.75
C SER A 425 1.01 23.39 19.26
N VAL A 426 1.57 22.38 19.87
CA VAL A 426 1.85 22.34 21.33
C VAL A 426 2.84 23.42 21.79
N ARG A 427 3.53 24.09 20.86
CA ARG A 427 4.45 25.19 21.16
C ARG A 427 3.78 26.55 21.27
N GLU A 428 2.49 26.65 20.89
CA GLU A 428 1.73 27.89 20.97
C GLU A 428 1.16 28.13 22.37
N GLY A 429 1.19 27.12 23.25
CA GLY A 429 0.57 27.20 24.58
C GLY A 429 -0.97 27.18 24.50
N GLY A 430 -1.63 27.22 25.63
CA GLY A 430 -3.08 27.33 25.74
C GLY A 430 -3.83 26.00 25.46
N PHE A 431 -3.19 24.89 25.63
CA PHE A 431 -3.80 23.55 25.43
C PHE A 431 -4.05 22.81 26.73
N ILE A 432 -3.51 23.26 27.87
CA ILE A 432 -3.81 22.70 29.20
C ILE A 432 -5.13 23.30 29.72
N ARG A 433 -5.99 22.41 30.26
CA ARG A 433 -7.31 22.79 30.79
C ARG A 433 -7.17 23.60 32.05
N LYS A 434 -7.97 24.69 32.17
CA LYS A 434 -8.02 25.50 33.38
C LYS A 434 -8.45 24.68 34.59
N GLY A 435 -7.74 24.83 35.71
CA GLY A 435 -7.96 24.06 36.93
C GLY A 435 -7.12 22.79 37.04
N PHE A 436 -6.38 22.40 36.01
CA PHE A 436 -5.49 21.26 36.04
C PHE A 436 -4.19 21.52 36.81
N ASN A 437 -3.57 22.68 36.58
CA ASN A 437 -2.34 23.10 37.24
C ASN A 437 -2.42 24.56 37.68
N ALA A 438 -2.27 24.81 39.01
CA ALA A 438 -2.39 26.12 39.58
C ALA A 438 -1.37 27.16 39.08
N GLU A 439 -0.17 26.72 38.69
CA GLU A 439 0.86 27.63 38.16
C GLU A 439 0.56 28.01 36.69
N VAL A 440 0.05 27.08 35.86
CA VAL A 440 -0.45 27.39 34.51
C VAL A 440 -1.61 28.37 34.60
N ASP A 441 -2.58 28.15 35.49
CA ASP A 441 -3.71 29.06 35.68
C ASP A 441 -3.24 30.45 36.05
N ARG A 442 -2.27 30.56 36.97
CA ARG A 442 -1.67 31.83 37.36
C ARG A 442 -0.96 32.54 36.21
N LEU A 443 -0.18 31.79 35.42
CA LEU A 443 0.52 32.33 34.24
C LEU A 443 -0.49 32.84 33.17
N HIS A 444 -1.55 32.06 32.91
CA HIS A 444 -2.65 32.48 32.04
C HIS A 444 -3.38 33.75 32.53
N ASP A 445 -3.60 33.88 33.86
CA ASP A 445 -4.21 35.07 34.43
C ASP A 445 -3.30 36.29 34.26
N ILE A 446 -1.95 36.14 34.35
CA ILE A 446 -1.01 37.24 34.07
C ILE A 446 -1.06 37.58 32.57
N LEU A 447 -1.04 36.61 31.67
CA LEU A 447 -1.06 36.85 30.22
C LEU A 447 -2.38 37.45 29.75
N SER A 448 -3.50 37.03 30.27
CA SER A 448 -4.82 37.58 29.96
C SER A 448 -5.06 38.92 30.62
N GLY A 449 -4.64 39.08 31.90
CA GLY A 449 -4.70 40.33 32.65
C GLY A 449 -3.77 41.38 32.13
N GLY A 450 -2.67 41.04 31.48
CA GLY A 450 -1.73 41.94 30.83
C GLY A 450 -2.39 42.89 29.83
N LYS A 451 -3.42 42.43 29.08
CA LYS A 451 -4.21 43.33 28.20
C LYS A 451 -5.02 44.37 28.98
N GLY A 452 -5.57 43.98 30.13
CA GLY A 452 -6.29 44.90 31.02
C GLY A 452 -5.36 45.90 31.70
N LEU A 453 -4.17 45.45 32.13
CA LEU A 453 -3.12 46.31 32.68
C LEU A 453 -2.59 47.31 31.65
N LEU A 454 -2.35 46.87 30.42
CA LEU A 454 -1.96 47.78 29.32
C LEU A 454 -3.04 48.84 29.05
N ALA A 455 -4.32 48.48 29.05
CA ALA A 455 -5.43 49.43 28.91
C ALA A 455 -5.52 50.37 30.10
N SER A 456 -5.24 49.91 31.32
CA SER A 456 -5.20 50.77 32.51
C SER A 456 -4.02 51.71 32.48
N ILE A 457 -2.82 51.28 32.04
CA ILE A 457 -1.64 52.15 31.82
C ILE A 457 -1.97 53.17 30.73
N GLU A 458 -2.60 52.76 29.63
CA GLU A 458 -3.01 53.69 28.58
C GLU A 458 -3.96 54.76 29.11
N THR A 459 -4.94 54.42 29.93
CA THR A 459 -5.89 55.34 30.52
C THR A 459 -5.20 56.27 31.53
N LYS A 460 -4.38 55.74 32.42
CA LYS A 460 -3.59 56.48 33.42
C LYS A 460 -2.64 57.47 32.74
N GLU A 461 -1.97 57.02 31.67
CA GLU A 461 -1.04 57.89 30.92
C GLU A 461 -1.78 58.97 30.11
N LYS A 462 -2.99 58.72 29.59
CA LYS A 462 -3.85 59.71 28.97
C LYS A 462 -4.30 60.80 29.98
N GLU A 463 -4.70 60.39 31.17
CA GLU A 463 -5.10 61.26 32.25
C GLU A 463 -3.91 62.11 32.75
N ARG A 464 -2.74 61.47 32.96
CA ARG A 464 -1.53 62.13 33.46
C ARG A 464 -0.96 63.16 32.49
N THR A 465 -0.96 62.83 31.20
CA THR A 465 -0.34 63.62 30.15
C THR A 465 -1.30 64.62 29.47
N GLY A 466 -2.61 64.36 29.58
CA GLY A 466 -3.64 65.11 28.85
C GLY A 466 -3.71 64.77 27.35
N ILE A 467 -2.91 63.83 26.88
CA ILE A 467 -2.80 63.42 25.46
C ILE A 467 -3.89 62.39 25.13
N ARG A 468 -5.03 62.86 24.64
CA ARG A 468 -6.19 62.02 24.35
C ARG A 468 -5.96 61.01 23.23
N THR A 469 -5.00 61.27 22.31
CA THR A 469 -4.67 60.41 21.16
C THR A 469 -3.61 59.34 21.45
N LEU A 470 -3.05 59.31 22.66
CA LEU A 470 -2.09 58.34 23.12
C LEU A 470 -2.63 56.92 22.97
N LYS A 471 -1.87 56.05 22.40
CA LYS A 471 -2.17 54.60 22.25
C LYS A 471 -0.97 53.76 22.62
N ILE A 472 -1.21 52.64 23.28
CA ILE A 472 -0.21 51.62 23.49
C ILE A 472 -0.28 50.61 22.33
N GLY A 473 0.87 50.32 21.69
CA GLY A 473 1.00 49.35 20.62
C GLY A 473 2.17 48.39 20.88
N TYR A 474 2.24 47.32 20.12
CA TYR A 474 3.33 46.35 20.19
C TYR A 474 4.07 46.27 18.84
N ASN A 475 5.39 46.13 18.89
CA ASN A 475 6.25 45.92 17.73
C ASN A 475 7.29 44.84 18.04
N LYS A 476 7.47 43.85 17.17
CA LYS A 476 8.41 42.75 17.38
C LYS A 476 9.87 43.19 17.64
N VAL A 477 10.26 44.40 17.17
CA VAL A 477 11.66 44.89 17.31
C VAL A 477 11.85 45.68 18.59
N PHE A 478 10.81 46.47 19.05
CA PHE A 478 10.94 47.39 20.15
C PHE A 478 10.07 47.05 21.36
N GLY A 479 9.24 46.02 21.26
CA GLY A 479 8.29 45.62 22.28
C GLY A 479 7.07 46.56 22.37
N TYR A 480 6.52 46.71 23.57
CA TYR A 480 5.42 47.62 23.81
C TYR A 480 5.88 49.07 23.77
N TYR A 481 5.11 49.92 23.14
CA TYR A 481 5.41 51.35 23.00
C TYR A 481 4.15 52.20 23.15
N ILE A 482 4.36 53.42 23.56
CA ILE A 482 3.36 54.51 23.58
C ILE A 482 3.53 55.31 22.30
N GLU A 483 2.49 55.42 21.48
CA GLU A 483 2.47 56.25 20.28
C GLU A 483 1.76 57.56 20.56
N VAL A 484 2.46 58.69 20.28
CA VAL A 484 1.97 60.03 20.43
C VAL A 484 2.03 60.71 19.07
N SER A 485 0.91 61.35 18.65
CA SER A 485 0.86 62.13 17.40
C SER A 485 1.69 63.38 17.50
N ASN A 486 2.26 63.87 16.36
CA ASN A 486 3.11 65.06 16.29
C ASN A 486 2.47 66.30 16.88
N SER A 487 1.14 66.40 16.91
CA SER A 487 0.36 67.51 17.47
C SER A 487 0.51 67.65 18.99
N PHE A 488 0.95 66.64 19.71
CA PHE A 488 1.08 66.54 21.15
C PHE A 488 2.52 66.31 21.63
N LYS A 489 3.50 66.51 20.75
CA LYS A 489 4.90 66.21 21.02
C LYS A 489 5.45 67.04 22.19
N ASP A 490 5.06 68.27 22.30
CA ASP A 490 5.53 69.20 23.35
C ASP A 490 4.88 68.95 24.74
N GLN A 491 3.89 68.03 24.79
CA GLN A 491 3.22 67.63 26.04
C GLN A 491 3.77 66.28 26.57
N VAL A 492 4.74 65.70 25.89
CA VAL A 492 5.34 64.46 26.30
C VAL A 492 6.25 64.67 27.51
N PRO A 493 6.06 63.90 28.62
CA PRO A 493 6.91 64.05 29.79
C PRO A 493 8.36 63.65 29.54
N ASP A 494 9.32 64.28 30.25
CA ASP A 494 10.76 63.96 30.18
C ASP A 494 11.05 62.49 30.60
N THR A 495 10.12 61.82 31.30
CA THR A 495 10.23 60.41 31.70
C THR A 495 10.02 59.41 30.54
N TYR A 496 9.55 59.90 29.37
CA TYR A 496 9.35 59.05 28.21
C TYR A 496 10.65 58.97 27.41
N ILE A 497 11.08 57.75 27.15
CA ILE A 497 12.28 57.48 26.35
C ILE A 497 11.85 57.28 24.90
N ARG A 498 12.25 58.19 24.00
CA ARG A 498 11.93 58.07 22.56
C ARG A 498 12.69 56.92 21.91
N LYS A 499 11.96 56.06 21.17
CA LYS A 499 12.52 54.90 20.43
C LYS A 499 12.43 55.03 18.92
N GLN A 500 11.39 55.62 18.38
CA GLN A 500 11.22 55.77 16.95
C GLN A 500 10.42 57.03 16.59
N THR A 501 10.86 57.70 15.54
CA THR A 501 10.12 58.82 14.93
C THR A 501 9.42 58.29 13.66
N LEU A 502 8.12 58.56 13.54
CA LEU A 502 7.27 58.24 12.40
C LEU A 502 6.86 59.53 11.68
N VAL A 503 6.30 59.40 10.48
CA VAL A 503 5.78 60.55 9.71
C VAL A 503 4.69 61.30 10.47
N ASN A 504 3.81 60.61 11.19
CA ASN A 504 2.63 61.17 11.86
C ASN A 504 2.72 61.18 13.39
N GLY A 505 3.81 60.73 14.01
CA GLY A 505 3.96 60.61 15.45
C GLY A 505 5.33 60.12 15.90
N GLU A 506 5.49 60.01 17.20
CA GLU A 506 6.69 59.41 17.82
C GLU A 506 6.30 58.29 18.75
N ARG A 507 7.20 57.28 18.87
CA ARG A 507 7.04 56.14 19.75
C ARG A 507 7.98 56.22 20.93
N TYR A 508 7.40 56.05 22.12
CA TYR A 508 8.09 56.15 23.39
C TYR A 508 7.94 54.89 24.21
N ILE A 509 8.81 54.67 25.18
CA ILE A 509 8.69 53.67 26.24
C ILE A 509 8.79 54.35 27.60
N THR A 510 8.10 53.75 28.59
CA THR A 510 8.25 54.12 30.02
C THR A 510 8.83 52.94 30.76
N GLN A 511 9.38 53.17 31.96
CA GLN A 511 9.90 52.09 32.80
C GLN A 511 8.79 51.14 33.21
N GLU A 512 7.61 51.66 33.60
CA GLU A 512 6.43 50.85 33.95
C GLU A 512 5.98 49.92 32.81
N LEU A 513 5.98 50.43 31.56
CA LEU A 513 5.64 49.63 30.38
C LEU A 513 6.68 48.54 30.06
N LYS A 514 7.96 48.86 30.30
CA LYS A 514 9.06 47.91 30.10
C LYS A 514 9.06 46.80 31.16
N ASP A 515 8.76 47.14 32.41
CA ASP A 515 8.67 46.16 33.50
C ASP A 515 7.50 45.20 33.27
N LEU A 516 6.33 45.70 32.86
CA LEU A 516 5.18 44.91 32.49
C LEU A 516 5.46 44.01 31.24
N GLU A 517 6.17 44.57 30.26
CA GLU A 517 6.61 43.76 29.08
C GLU A 517 7.47 42.60 29.50
N GLN A 518 8.46 42.82 30.35
CA GLN A 518 9.35 41.77 30.82
C GLN A 518 8.58 40.70 31.63
N GLU A 519 7.61 41.11 32.46
CA GLU A 519 6.75 40.19 33.19
C GLU A 519 5.89 39.35 32.25
N ILE A 520 5.25 39.95 31.23
CA ILE A 520 4.42 39.21 30.24
C ILE A 520 5.26 38.26 29.41
N LEU A 521 6.44 38.70 28.91
CA LEU A 521 7.30 37.83 28.11
C LEU A 521 7.83 36.63 28.91
N THR A 522 8.30 36.88 30.12
CA THR A 522 8.79 35.82 31.00
C THR A 522 7.67 34.86 31.39
N ALA A 523 6.45 35.39 31.65
CA ALA A 523 5.29 34.54 31.92
C ALA A 523 4.92 33.67 30.71
N GLY A 524 4.97 34.21 29.50
CA GLY A 524 4.67 33.46 28.28
C GLY A 524 5.66 32.36 27.98
N GLU A 525 6.96 32.61 28.11
CA GLU A 525 7.99 31.59 27.93
C GLU A 525 7.87 30.47 28.97
N ARG A 526 7.61 30.84 30.23
CA ARG A 526 7.46 29.92 31.35
C ARG A 526 6.20 29.07 31.22
N ASP A 527 5.09 29.69 30.78
CA ASP A 527 3.83 29.02 30.51
C ASP A 527 3.97 27.96 29.42
N ASN A 528 4.53 28.31 28.26
CA ASN A 528 4.76 27.40 27.18
C ASN A 528 5.68 26.20 27.58
N ALA A 529 6.71 26.48 28.39
CA ALA A 529 7.62 25.43 28.88
C ALA A 529 6.91 24.48 29.85
N LEU A 530 6.13 25.01 30.80
CA LEU A 530 5.39 24.22 31.77
C LEU A 530 4.26 23.42 31.14
N GLU A 531 3.49 24.03 30.23
CA GLU A 531 2.46 23.31 29.49
C GLU A 531 3.05 22.17 28.66
N TYR A 532 4.20 22.38 28.01
CA TYR A 532 4.89 21.31 27.25
C TYR A 532 5.40 20.18 28.16
N GLU A 533 5.87 20.50 29.36
CA GLU A 533 6.27 19.50 30.36
C GLU A 533 5.07 18.65 30.80
N LEU A 534 3.95 19.28 31.12
CA LEU A 534 2.70 18.60 31.49
C LEU A 534 2.14 17.74 30.37
N PHE A 535 2.22 18.24 29.14
CA PHE A 535 1.82 17.50 27.94
C PHE A 535 2.71 16.27 27.73
N SER A 536 4.02 16.42 27.90
CA SER A 536 4.96 15.30 27.75
C SER A 536 4.72 14.23 28.82
N ALA A 537 4.47 14.62 30.07
CA ALA A 537 4.11 13.71 31.15
C ALA A 537 2.80 12.94 30.86
N LEU A 538 1.76 13.63 30.34
CA LEU A 538 0.52 12.99 29.93
C LEU A 538 0.76 11.99 28.77
N ARG A 539 1.56 12.37 27.80
CA ARG A 539 1.91 11.49 26.67
C ARG A 539 2.60 10.23 27.17
N ASP A 540 3.57 10.35 28.07
CA ASP A 540 4.30 9.22 28.63
C ASP A 540 3.38 8.31 29.48
N GLU A 541 2.39 8.87 30.18
CA GLU A 541 1.34 8.13 30.87
C GLU A 541 0.45 7.32 29.90
N ILE A 542 0.05 7.92 28.77
CA ILE A 542 -0.71 7.21 27.73
C ILE A 542 0.13 6.12 27.07
N CYS A 543 1.42 6.36 26.83
CA CYS A 543 2.35 5.37 26.28
C CYS A 543 2.40 4.09 27.14
N ALA A 544 2.30 4.20 28.47
CA ALA A 544 2.24 3.02 29.34
C ALA A 544 0.98 2.15 29.09
N GLY A 545 -0.09 2.71 28.52
CA GLY A 545 -1.31 2.02 28.11
C GLY A 545 -1.34 1.59 26.64
N ALA A 546 -0.25 1.74 25.88
CA ALA A 546 -0.23 1.55 24.43
C ALA A 546 -0.73 0.17 23.99
N GLU A 547 -0.32 -0.90 24.66
CA GLU A 547 -0.75 -2.27 24.34
C GLU A 547 -2.26 -2.46 24.51
N ARG A 548 -2.88 -1.86 25.54
CA ARG A 548 -4.33 -1.90 25.74
C ARG A 548 -5.07 -1.21 24.60
N ILE A 549 -4.56 -0.04 24.18
CA ILE A 549 -5.13 0.73 23.06
C ILE A 549 -4.99 -0.05 21.76
N GLN A 550 -3.84 -0.66 21.48
CA GLN A 550 -3.61 -1.46 20.27
C GLN A 550 -4.55 -2.68 20.22
N LYS A 551 -4.70 -3.43 21.32
CA LYS A 551 -5.63 -4.56 21.39
C LYS A 551 -7.08 -4.13 21.15
N THR A 552 -7.50 -3.03 21.74
CA THR A 552 -8.84 -2.48 21.53
C THR A 552 -9.03 -2.00 20.09
N ALA A 553 -8.04 -1.35 19.51
CA ALA A 553 -8.06 -0.89 18.11
C ALA A 553 -8.17 -2.07 17.12
N ALA A 554 -7.44 -3.17 17.38
CA ALA A 554 -7.53 -4.40 16.58
C ALA A 554 -8.92 -5.04 16.68
N ALA A 555 -9.53 -5.08 17.87
CA ALA A 555 -10.91 -5.56 18.06
C ALA A 555 -11.92 -4.67 17.32
N VAL A 556 -11.77 -3.35 17.35
CA VAL A 556 -12.60 -2.40 16.56
C VAL A 556 -12.42 -2.63 15.07
N ALA A 557 -11.19 -2.84 14.58
CA ALA A 557 -10.90 -3.08 13.18
C ALA A 557 -11.58 -4.37 12.65
N GLU A 558 -11.52 -5.45 13.44
CA GLU A 558 -12.19 -6.70 13.11
C GLU A 558 -13.70 -6.53 13.11
N LEU A 559 -14.25 -5.87 14.13
CA LEU A 559 -15.68 -5.62 14.26
C LEU A 559 -16.21 -4.78 13.09
N ASP A 560 -15.51 -3.72 12.70
CA ASP A 560 -15.89 -2.88 11.55
C ASP A 560 -15.84 -3.67 10.23
N THR A 561 -14.87 -4.59 10.10
CA THR A 561 -14.79 -5.51 8.96
C THR A 561 -16.01 -6.44 8.90
N LEU A 562 -16.37 -7.07 10.02
CA LEU A 562 -17.55 -7.93 10.12
C LEU A 562 -18.86 -7.17 9.85
N ALA A 563 -18.98 -5.96 10.38
CA ALA A 563 -20.11 -5.07 10.12
C ALA A 563 -20.20 -4.68 8.64
N SER A 564 -19.07 -4.35 8.02
CA SER A 564 -18.99 -4.06 6.58
C SER A 564 -19.47 -5.22 5.73
N LEU A 565 -19.03 -6.45 6.01
CA LEU A 565 -19.46 -7.66 5.31
C LEU A 565 -20.96 -7.92 5.51
N ALA A 566 -21.49 -7.69 6.72
CA ALA A 566 -22.92 -7.83 7.00
C ALA A 566 -23.77 -6.80 6.25
N VAL A 567 -23.34 -5.53 6.21
CA VAL A 567 -24.01 -4.47 5.42
C VAL A 567 -24.05 -4.83 3.93
N VAL A 568 -22.94 -5.34 3.38
CA VAL A 568 -22.86 -5.76 1.98
C VAL A 568 -23.76 -6.95 1.71
N ALA A 569 -23.80 -7.94 2.62
CA ALA A 569 -24.63 -9.13 2.51
C ALA A 569 -26.12 -8.77 2.43
N VAL A 570 -26.59 -7.91 3.34
CA VAL A 570 -27.99 -7.47 3.35
C VAL A 570 -28.33 -6.65 2.10
N LYS A 571 -27.50 -5.67 1.78
CA LYS A 571 -27.72 -4.75 0.65
C LYS A 571 -27.78 -5.45 -0.70
N ASN A 572 -27.01 -6.53 -0.88
CA ASN A 572 -26.87 -7.23 -2.16
C ASN A 572 -27.55 -8.61 -2.16
N SER A 573 -28.26 -8.97 -1.12
CA SER A 573 -28.94 -10.27 -0.95
C SER A 573 -27.95 -11.44 -1.17
N TYR A 574 -26.85 -11.44 -0.40
CA TYR A 574 -25.87 -12.51 -0.39
C TYR A 574 -26.29 -13.59 0.61
N CYS A 575 -25.96 -14.85 0.33
CA CYS A 575 -26.24 -15.98 1.22
C CYS A 575 -25.00 -16.37 2.05
N CYS A 576 -25.24 -16.97 3.22
CA CYS A 576 -24.20 -17.63 4.01
C CYS A 576 -23.76 -18.92 3.30
N PRO A 577 -22.49 -19.07 2.90
CA PRO A 577 -22.00 -20.31 2.33
C PRO A 577 -21.76 -21.36 3.41
N VAL A 578 -21.99 -22.63 3.09
CA VAL A 578 -21.49 -23.75 3.89
C VAL A 578 -20.05 -23.99 3.46
N VAL A 579 -19.09 -23.88 4.37
CA VAL A 579 -17.67 -24.14 4.10
C VAL A 579 -17.24 -25.41 4.79
N ASP A 580 -16.57 -26.32 4.06
CA ASP A 580 -16.12 -27.60 4.56
C ASP A 580 -14.88 -28.13 3.84
N ASP A 581 -14.39 -29.31 4.24
CA ASP A 581 -13.24 -29.99 3.63
C ASP A 581 -13.63 -31.02 2.55
N SER A 582 -14.87 -30.97 2.03
CA SER A 582 -15.40 -31.95 1.08
C SER A 582 -14.75 -31.92 -0.29
N GLY A 583 -13.99 -30.86 -0.60
CA GLY A 583 -13.44 -30.63 -1.92
C GLY A 583 -14.49 -30.32 -3.01
N VAL A 584 -15.75 -30.04 -2.64
CA VAL A 584 -16.86 -29.75 -3.58
C VAL A 584 -17.07 -28.24 -3.63
N ILE A 585 -17.20 -27.69 -4.83
CA ILE A 585 -17.67 -26.32 -5.06
C ILE A 585 -19.06 -26.41 -5.72
N GLU A 586 -20.08 -26.03 -4.99
CA GLU A 586 -21.47 -26.01 -5.45
C GLU A 586 -22.07 -24.62 -5.21
N ILE A 587 -22.52 -23.99 -6.27
CA ILE A 587 -23.05 -22.61 -6.25
C ILE A 587 -24.35 -22.61 -7.04
N HIS A 588 -25.43 -22.18 -6.41
CA HIS A 588 -26.74 -22.01 -7.03
C HIS A 588 -27.02 -20.54 -7.27
N ASP A 589 -27.39 -20.16 -8.49
CA ASP A 589 -27.69 -18.80 -8.92
C ASP A 589 -26.58 -17.83 -8.56
N GLY A 590 -25.31 -18.22 -8.80
CA GLY A 590 -24.13 -17.40 -8.54
C GLY A 590 -24.09 -16.15 -9.43
N ARG A 591 -23.65 -15.03 -8.84
CA ARG A 591 -23.52 -13.74 -9.51
C ARG A 591 -22.10 -13.22 -9.37
N HIS A 592 -21.65 -12.43 -10.32
CA HIS A 592 -20.33 -11.80 -10.24
C HIS A 592 -20.40 -10.53 -9.37
N PRO A 593 -19.75 -10.47 -8.19
CA PRO A 593 -19.96 -9.42 -7.21
C PRO A 593 -19.67 -8.00 -7.73
N VAL A 594 -18.70 -7.87 -8.63
CA VAL A 594 -18.32 -6.57 -9.21
C VAL A 594 -19.22 -6.21 -10.38
N VAL A 595 -19.39 -7.13 -11.33
CA VAL A 595 -20.16 -6.88 -12.56
C VAL A 595 -21.61 -6.53 -12.25
N GLU A 596 -22.26 -7.23 -11.32
CA GLU A 596 -23.65 -6.94 -10.91
C GLU A 596 -23.81 -5.49 -10.38
N ARG A 597 -22.74 -4.92 -9.77
CA ARG A 597 -22.73 -3.56 -9.24
C ARG A 597 -22.42 -2.49 -10.30
N VAL A 598 -21.70 -2.86 -11.35
CA VAL A 598 -21.36 -1.95 -12.45
C VAL A 598 -22.53 -1.84 -13.45
N LEU A 599 -23.30 -2.91 -13.61
CA LEU A 599 -24.49 -2.90 -14.45
C LEU A 599 -25.56 -1.99 -13.84
N LYS A 600 -25.90 -0.87 -14.52
CA LYS A 600 -26.90 0.09 -14.04
C LYS A 600 -28.32 -0.24 -14.56
N ASP A 601 -28.43 -0.69 -15.80
CA ASP A 601 -29.69 -0.79 -16.53
C ASP A 601 -30.05 -2.23 -16.93
N ALA A 602 -29.24 -3.23 -16.55
CA ALA A 602 -29.49 -4.63 -16.88
C ALA A 602 -29.29 -5.53 -15.65
N LEU A 603 -30.16 -6.51 -15.50
CA LEU A 603 -30.02 -7.53 -14.46
C LEU A 603 -28.87 -8.47 -14.85
N PHE A 604 -28.05 -8.83 -13.85
CA PHE A 604 -27.04 -9.87 -14.02
C PHE A 604 -27.73 -11.24 -14.16
N VAL A 605 -27.27 -12.05 -15.12
CA VAL A 605 -27.81 -13.40 -15.32
C VAL A 605 -27.06 -14.37 -14.40
N PRO A 606 -27.72 -14.95 -13.38
CA PRO A 606 -27.08 -15.85 -12.44
C PRO A 606 -26.77 -17.21 -13.08
N ASN A 607 -25.69 -17.85 -12.62
CA ASN A 607 -25.23 -19.14 -13.11
C ASN A 607 -24.99 -20.14 -11.99
N ASP A 608 -25.33 -21.41 -12.25
CA ASP A 608 -25.01 -22.52 -11.37
C ASP A 608 -23.61 -23.05 -11.65
N THR A 609 -22.96 -23.55 -10.62
CA THR A 609 -21.65 -24.20 -10.71
C THR A 609 -21.66 -25.44 -9.82
N TYR A 610 -21.16 -26.55 -10.38
CA TYR A 610 -20.87 -27.73 -9.61
C TYR A 610 -19.51 -28.27 -10.02
N MET A 611 -18.59 -28.39 -9.05
CA MET A 611 -17.28 -29.04 -9.24
C MET A 611 -17.08 -30.02 -8.08
N GLY A 612 -16.87 -31.28 -8.42
CA GLY A 612 -16.68 -32.35 -7.44
C GLY A 612 -15.47 -33.20 -7.77
N GLU A 613 -15.02 -33.97 -6.80
CA GLU A 613 -13.83 -34.80 -6.98
C GLU A 613 -14.00 -35.96 -8.00
N LYS A 614 -15.21 -36.46 -8.15
CA LYS A 614 -15.45 -37.70 -8.95
C LYS A 614 -16.01 -37.41 -10.34
N GLU A 615 -17.01 -36.54 -10.45
CA GLU A 615 -17.83 -36.45 -11.66
C GLU A 615 -17.59 -35.17 -12.51
N ASN A 616 -17.18 -34.08 -11.92
CA ASN A 616 -17.01 -32.80 -12.61
C ASN A 616 -15.85 -32.03 -12.00
N ARG A 617 -14.66 -32.55 -12.18
CA ARG A 617 -13.45 -31.88 -11.68
C ARG A 617 -12.91 -30.86 -12.67
N VAL A 618 -13.05 -31.16 -13.95
CA VAL A 618 -12.64 -30.28 -15.05
C VAL A 618 -13.88 -29.90 -15.85
N ALA A 619 -14.19 -28.63 -15.90
CA ALA A 619 -15.27 -28.07 -16.70
C ALA A 619 -14.69 -27.39 -17.95
N ILE A 620 -14.93 -27.98 -19.13
CA ILE A 620 -14.56 -27.37 -20.41
C ILE A 620 -15.69 -26.45 -20.83
N ILE A 621 -15.39 -25.15 -20.99
CA ILE A 621 -16.38 -24.11 -21.29
C ILE A 621 -16.14 -23.59 -22.71
N THR A 622 -17.09 -23.89 -23.62
CA THR A 622 -17.03 -23.46 -25.01
C THR A 622 -18.00 -22.28 -25.27
N GLY A 623 -17.81 -21.58 -26.36
CA GLY A 623 -18.66 -20.47 -26.79
C GLY A 623 -17.85 -19.24 -27.23
N PRO A 624 -18.50 -18.23 -27.83
CA PRO A 624 -17.82 -17.06 -28.34
C PRO A 624 -17.21 -16.17 -27.25
N ASN A 625 -16.21 -15.40 -27.64
CA ASN A 625 -15.73 -14.30 -26.80
C ASN A 625 -16.87 -13.29 -26.60
N MET A 626 -16.85 -12.47 -25.61
CA MET A 626 -17.94 -11.55 -25.22
C MET A 626 -19.22 -12.23 -24.68
N ALA A 627 -19.39 -13.55 -24.77
CA ALA A 627 -20.57 -14.21 -24.24
C ALA A 627 -20.57 -14.35 -22.71
N GLY A 628 -19.39 -14.14 -22.04
CA GLY A 628 -19.28 -14.13 -20.59
C GLY A 628 -18.52 -15.31 -19.95
N LYS A 629 -17.77 -16.13 -20.74
CA LYS A 629 -16.96 -17.26 -20.21
C LYS A 629 -16.02 -16.83 -19.09
N SER A 630 -15.13 -15.88 -19.36
CA SER A 630 -14.14 -15.37 -18.40
C SER A 630 -14.80 -14.72 -17.18
N THR A 631 -15.95 -14.04 -17.37
CA THR A 631 -16.74 -13.45 -16.26
C THR A 631 -17.28 -14.55 -15.36
N TYR A 632 -17.79 -15.65 -15.92
CA TYR A 632 -18.28 -16.78 -15.14
C TYR A 632 -17.16 -17.47 -14.36
N MET A 633 -16.01 -17.71 -14.98
CA MET A 633 -14.88 -18.34 -14.29
C MET A 633 -14.35 -17.47 -13.15
N ARG A 634 -14.21 -16.15 -13.39
CA ARG A 634 -13.85 -15.20 -12.33
C ARG A 634 -14.89 -15.15 -11.20
N GLN A 635 -16.18 -15.23 -11.52
CA GLN A 635 -17.27 -15.31 -10.54
C GLN A 635 -17.07 -16.49 -9.59
N VAL A 636 -16.76 -17.68 -10.10
CA VAL A 636 -16.53 -18.87 -9.28
C VAL A 636 -15.32 -18.68 -8.35
N ALA A 637 -14.21 -18.15 -8.87
CA ALA A 637 -13.03 -17.86 -8.06
C ALA A 637 -13.32 -16.81 -6.97
N LEU A 638 -14.02 -15.73 -7.30
CA LEU A 638 -14.35 -14.67 -6.34
C LEU A 638 -15.31 -15.15 -5.26
N ILE A 639 -16.33 -15.98 -5.60
CA ILE A 639 -17.25 -16.58 -4.63
C ILE A 639 -16.48 -17.50 -3.68
N THR A 640 -15.56 -18.32 -4.19
CA THR A 640 -14.72 -19.21 -3.38
C THR A 640 -13.83 -18.40 -2.43
N LEU A 641 -13.19 -17.35 -2.92
CA LEU A 641 -12.37 -16.46 -2.11
C LEU A 641 -13.20 -15.74 -1.04
N MET A 642 -14.37 -15.20 -1.40
CA MET A 642 -15.28 -14.55 -0.46
C MET A 642 -15.73 -15.50 0.65
N ALA A 643 -16.03 -16.77 0.33
CA ALA A 643 -16.36 -17.78 1.34
C ALA A 643 -15.18 -17.98 2.31
N GLN A 644 -13.93 -18.07 1.81
CA GLN A 644 -12.74 -18.32 2.65
C GLN A 644 -12.26 -17.11 3.46
N ILE A 645 -12.73 -15.90 3.17
CA ILE A 645 -12.54 -14.78 4.12
C ILE A 645 -13.62 -14.72 5.20
N GLY A 646 -14.62 -15.60 5.17
CA GLY A 646 -15.76 -15.63 6.09
C GLY A 646 -16.91 -14.69 5.69
N SER A 647 -16.93 -14.22 4.44
CA SER A 647 -18.00 -13.37 3.90
C SER A 647 -19.19 -14.20 3.42
N PHE A 648 -20.38 -13.61 3.42
CA PHE A 648 -21.50 -14.06 2.61
C PHE A 648 -21.18 -13.86 1.14
N VAL A 649 -21.81 -14.68 0.26
CA VAL A 649 -21.47 -14.76 -1.16
C VAL A 649 -22.67 -14.41 -2.07
N PRO A 650 -22.42 -13.85 -3.25
CA PRO A 650 -23.47 -13.48 -4.22
C PRO A 650 -24.06 -14.70 -4.91
N ALA A 651 -24.85 -15.48 -4.18
CA ALA A 651 -25.55 -16.67 -4.66
C ALA A 651 -26.87 -16.84 -3.92
N ARG A 652 -27.75 -17.73 -4.40
CA ARG A 652 -28.94 -18.18 -3.66
C ARG A 652 -28.56 -19.19 -2.56
N ALA A 653 -27.63 -20.08 -2.87
CA ALA A 653 -27.03 -21.01 -1.93
C ALA A 653 -25.64 -21.40 -2.43
N ALA A 654 -24.72 -21.67 -1.50
CA ALA A 654 -23.38 -22.12 -1.85
C ALA A 654 -22.82 -23.11 -0.81
N ARG A 655 -22.11 -24.13 -1.31
CA ARG A 655 -21.27 -25.03 -0.52
C ARG A 655 -19.88 -24.99 -1.12
N ILE A 656 -18.90 -24.59 -0.33
CA ILE A 656 -17.53 -24.36 -0.79
C ILE A 656 -16.57 -25.23 0.00
N GLY A 657 -16.04 -26.26 -0.66
CA GLY A 657 -14.89 -26.99 -0.16
C GLY A 657 -13.65 -26.12 -0.21
N VAL A 658 -12.92 -26.03 0.90
CA VAL A 658 -11.73 -25.20 1.02
C VAL A 658 -10.71 -25.50 -0.07
N VAL A 659 -10.18 -24.48 -0.70
CA VAL A 659 -9.08 -24.57 -1.66
C VAL A 659 -7.80 -23.97 -1.05
N ASP A 660 -6.66 -24.53 -1.42
CA ASP A 660 -5.35 -24.09 -0.94
C ASP A 660 -4.79 -22.92 -1.77
N ARG A 661 -5.10 -22.89 -3.08
CA ARG A 661 -4.64 -21.89 -4.04
C ARG A 661 -5.68 -21.64 -5.12
N ILE A 662 -5.70 -20.42 -5.64
CA ILE A 662 -6.44 -20.07 -6.85
C ILE A 662 -5.42 -19.58 -7.88
N PHE A 663 -5.30 -20.30 -8.98
CA PHE A 663 -4.48 -19.90 -10.11
C PHE A 663 -5.35 -19.37 -11.24
N THR A 664 -4.85 -18.31 -11.91
CA THR A 664 -5.56 -17.73 -13.04
C THR A 664 -4.63 -17.48 -14.21
N ARG A 665 -4.97 -18.00 -15.36
CA ARG A 665 -4.40 -17.64 -16.65
C ARG A 665 -5.52 -17.07 -17.51
N ILE A 666 -5.61 -15.74 -17.60
CA ILE A 666 -6.69 -15.02 -18.29
C ILE A 666 -6.10 -13.92 -19.16
N GLY A 667 -6.18 -14.09 -20.48
CA GLY A 667 -5.73 -13.12 -21.48
C GLY A 667 -4.22 -12.94 -21.55
N ALA A 668 -3.68 -12.62 -22.72
CA ALA A 668 -2.28 -12.25 -22.87
C ALA A 668 -2.11 -10.77 -22.47
N SER A 669 -1.18 -10.45 -21.57
CA SER A 669 -0.56 -9.14 -21.53
C SER A 669 0.71 -9.23 -22.37
N ASP A 670 0.81 -8.43 -23.44
CA ASP A 670 2.04 -8.31 -24.21
C ASP A 670 3.14 -7.77 -23.28
N ASP A 671 4.12 -8.60 -22.97
CA ASP A 671 5.35 -8.15 -22.31
C ASP A 671 6.35 -7.73 -23.38
N LEU A 672 6.10 -6.54 -23.96
CA LEU A 672 6.99 -5.93 -24.94
C LEU A 672 8.38 -5.62 -24.38
N ALA A 673 8.50 -5.46 -23.07
CA ALA A 673 9.75 -5.13 -22.39
C ALA A 673 10.69 -6.34 -22.24
N GLY A 674 10.14 -7.55 -22.05
CA GLY A 674 10.91 -8.78 -21.90
C GLY A 674 11.34 -9.45 -23.20
N GLY A 675 10.90 -8.95 -24.37
CA GLY A 675 11.27 -9.51 -25.68
C GLY A 675 10.79 -10.94 -25.94
N GLN A 676 9.92 -11.50 -25.06
CA GLN A 676 9.36 -12.83 -25.20
C GLN A 676 8.07 -12.82 -26.05
N SER A 677 7.87 -13.86 -26.86
CA SER A 677 6.61 -14.00 -27.58
C SER A 677 5.45 -14.24 -26.61
N THR A 678 4.25 -13.76 -26.97
CA THR A 678 3.03 -13.97 -26.17
C THR A 678 2.77 -15.44 -25.85
N PHE A 679 3.13 -16.35 -26.76
CA PHE A 679 3.02 -17.80 -26.55
C PHE A 679 4.03 -18.31 -25.52
N MET A 680 5.28 -17.80 -25.52
CA MET A 680 6.28 -18.19 -24.53
C MET A 680 5.89 -17.75 -23.12
N VAL A 681 5.39 -16.52 -22.96
CA VAL A 681 4.87 -16.01 -21.68
C VAL A 681 3.70 -16.88 -21.21
N GLU A 682 2.77 -17.20 -22.10
CA GLU A 682 1.64 -18.08 -21.81
C GLU A 682 2.09 -19.46 -21.32
N MET A 683 3.01 -20.10 -22.01
CA MET A 683 3.51 -21.43 -21.64
C MET A 683 4.31 -21.43 -20.36
N SER A 684 5.05 -20.37 -20.07
CA SER A 684 5.77 -20.18 -18.80
C SER A 684 4.80 -20.07 -17.62
N GLU A 685 3.73 -19.26 -17.74
CA GLU A 685 2.69 -19.15 -16.71
C GLU A 685 1.98 -20.50 -16.49
N VAL A 686 1.63 -21.22 -17.56
CA VAL A 686 1.00 -22.55 -17.46
C VAL A 686 1.95 -23.56 -16.81
N ALA A 687 3.24 -23.54 -17.16
CA ALA A 687 4.23 -24.43 -16.57
C ALA A 687 4.40 -24.20 -15.07
N GLU A 688 4.37 -22.94 -14.64
CA GLU A 688 4.40 -22.55 -13.23
C GLU A 688 3.16 -23.05 -12.48
N ILE A 689 1.96 -22.82 -13.03
CA ILE A 689 0.71 -23.32 -12.47
C ILE A 689 0.74 -24.84 -12.29
N LEU A 690 1.16 -25.58 -13.32
CA LEU A 690 1.18 -27.04 -13.27
C LEU A 690 2.22 -27.61 -12.29
N ARG A 691 3.30 -26.88 -12.00
CA ARG A 691 4.29 -27.28 -10.98
C ARG A 691 3.78 -27.09 -9.57
N GLN A 692 3.05 -26.00 -9.31
CA GLN A 692 2.67 -25.59 -7.97
C GLN A 692 1.27 -26.04 -7.54
N ALA A 693 0.38 -26.27 -8.50
CA ALA A 693 -0.99 -26.68 -8.21
C ALA A 693 -1.04 -28.04 -7.51
N THR A 694 -1.98 -28.17 -6.60
CA THR A 694 -2.29 -29.40 -5.88
C THR A 694 -3.69 -29.91 -6.25
N ALA A 695 -4.06 -31.08 -5.80
CA ALA A 695 -5.42 -31.61 -5.97
C ALA A 695 -6.50 -30.74 -5.30
N HIS A 696 -6.10 -29.88 -4.34
CA HIS A 696 -7.00 -28.95 -3.64
C HIS A 696 -7.08 -27.56 -4.28
N SER A 697 -6.29 -27.29 -5.32
CA SER A 697 -6.25 -26.00 -6.00
C SER A 697 -7.45 -25.80 -6.94
N LEU A 698 -7.79 -24.52 -7.18
CA LEU A 698 -8.76 -24.09 -8.21
C LEU A 698 -8.02 -23.41 -9.36
N LEU A 699 -8.08 -23.97 -10.54
CA LEU A 699 -7.44 -23.47 -11.74
C LEU A 699 -8.44 -22.78 -12.66
N ILE A 700 -8.13 -21.57 -13.10
CA ILE A 700 -8.87 -20.79 -14.08
C ILE A 700 -8.00 -20.60 -15.32
N LEU A 701 -8.23 -21.38 -16.34
CA LEU A 701 -7.44 -21.42 -17.57
C LEU A 701 -8.27 -20.92 -18.75
N ASP A 702 -7.97 -19.74 -19.26
CA ASP A 702 -8.73 -19.09 -20.32
C ASP A 702 -7.91 -19.03 -21.61
N GLU A 703 -8.40 -19.70 -22.65
CA GLU A 703 -7.91 -19.64 -24.02
C GLU A 703 -6.44 -20.08 -24.19
N ILE A 704 -6.05 -21.18 -23.57
CA ILE A 704 -4.71 -21.76 -23.69
C ILE A 704 -4.43 -22.22 -25.14
N GLY A 705 -3.24 -21.90 -25.66
CA GLY A 705 -2.78 -22.33 -26.99
C GLY A 705 -3.07 -21.37 -28.13
N ARG A 706 -3.55 -20.14 -27.84
CA ARG A 706 -3.90 -19.15 -28.90
C ARG A 706 -2.70 -18.49 -29.59
N GLY A 707 -1.56 -18.43 -28.94
CA GLY A 707 -0.38 -17.69 -29.40
C GLY A 707 0.46 -18.40 -30.48
N THR A 708 0.01 -19.58 -31.01
CA THR A 708 0.75 -20.39 -31.98
C THR A 708 -0.16 -20.98 -33.07
N SER A 709 0.36 -21.87 -33.90
CA SER A 709 -0.44 -22.56 -34.93
C SER A 709 -1.58 -23.34 -34.30
N THR A 710 -2.70 -23.51 -35.05
CA THR A 710 -3.92 -24.15 -34.53
C THR A 710 -3.67 -25.55 -33.97
N PHE A 711 -2.90 -26.40 -34.68
CA PHE A 711 -2.64 -27.75 -34.24
C PHE A 711 -1.69 -27.83 -33.05
N ASP A 712 -0.64 -27.01 -33.01
CA ASP A 712 0.28 -26.98 -31.87
C ASP A 712 -0.42 -26.43 -30.62
N GLY A 713 -1.21 -25.36 -30.76
CA GLY A 713 -1.99 -24.77 -29.69
C GLY A 713 -3.02 -25.75 -29.13
N MET A 714 -3.79 -26.42 -29.99
CA MET A 714 -4.76 -27.43 -29.59
C MET A 714 -4.09 -28.63 -28.91
N SER A 715 -2.95 -29.12 -29.43
CA SER A 715 -2.21 -30.23 -28.83
C SER A 715 -1.71 -29.90 -27.44
N SER A 716 -1.17 -28.70 -27.25
CA SER A 716 -0.70 -28.18 -25.94
C SER A 716 -1.88 -28.04 -24.97
N ALA A 717 -2.99 -27.42 -25.40
CA ALA A 717 -4.20 -27.25 -24.59
C ALA A 717 -4.78 -28.59 -24.14
N ARG A 718 -4.83 -29.58 -25.03
CA ARG A 718 -5.26 -30.94 -24.72
C ARG A 718 -4.37 -31.64 -23.69
N ALA A 719 -3.06 -31.55 -23.87
CA ALA A 719 -2.10 -32.14 -22.93
C ALA A 719 -2.21 -31.50 -21.53
N VAL A 720 -2.40 -30.20 -21.44
CA VAL A 720 -2.66 -29.48 -20.16
C VAL A 720 -3.95 -29.99 -19.52
N LEU A 721 -5.05 -30.10 -20.27
CA LEU A 721 -6.32 -30.64 -19.78
C LEU A 721 -6.19 -32.07 -19.26
N GLU A 722 -5.53 -32.98 -20.01
CA GLU A 722 -5.28 -34.34 -19.61
C GLU A 722 -4.45 -34.41 -18.32
N PHE A 723 -3.43 -33.52 -18.18
CA PHE A 723 -2.63 -33.43 -16.98
C PHE A 723 -3.46 -32.99 -15.77
N CYS A 724 -4.30 -31.92 -15.92
CA CYS A 724 -5.17 -31.44 -14.87
C CYS A 724 -6.23 -32.45 -14.45
N ALA A 725 -6.75 -33.25 -15.41
CA ALA A 725 -7.78 -34.25 -15.16
C ALA A 725 -7.24 -35.50 -14.47
N ASP A 726 -5.98 -35.87 -14.70
CA ASP A 726 -5.37 -37.07 -14.16
C ASP A 726 -5.08 -36.97 -12.65
N ARG A 727 -5.81 -37.74 -11.83
CA ARG A 727 -5.62 -37.80 -10.38
C ARG A 727 -4.24 -38.22 -9.91
N LYS A 728 -3.51 -38.96 -10.74
CA LYS A 728 -2.16 -39.46 -10.40
C LYS A 728 -1.12 -38.37 -10.61
N ARG A 729 -1.43 -37.39 -11.48
CA ARG A 729 -0.53 -36.27 -11.78
C ARG A 729 -0.90 -35.01 -10.99
N LEU A 730 -2.11 -34.51 -11.18
CA LEU A 730 -2.57 -33.29 -10.50
C LEU A 730 -3.96 -33.46 -9.87
N GLY A 731 -4.99 -33.69 -10.66
CA GLY A 731 -6.36 -33.88 -10.16
C GLY A 731 -7.00 -32.60 -9.59
N ALA A 732 -6.58 -31.42 -10.02
CA ALA A 732 -7.09 -30.13 -9.53
C ALA A 732 -8.46 -29.77 -10.13
N LYS A 733 -9.26 -28.98 -9.39
CA LYS A 733 -10.50 -28.38 -9.92
C LYS A 733 -10.15 -27.34 -10.98
N THR A 734 -10.61 -27.56 -12.20
CA THR A 734 -10.20 -26.72 -13.33
C THR A 734 -11.40 -26.22 -14.12
N LEU A 735 -11.52 -24.88 -14.27
CA LEU A 735 -12.40 -24.25 -15.23
C LEU A 735 -11.55 -23.87 -16.46
N PHE A 736 -11.86 -24.47 -17.60
CA PHE A 736 -11.07 -24.37 -18.82
C PHE A 736 -11.92 -23.78 -19.95
N ALA A 737 -11.73 -22.52 -20.29
CA ALA A 737 -12.39 -21.93 -21.44
C ALA A 737 -11.55 -22.08 -22.71
N THR A 738 -12.20 -22.51 -23.78
CA THR A 738 -11.52 -22.76 -25.05
C THR A 738 -12.37 -22.44 -26.26
N HIS A 739 -11.71 -22.22 -27.39
CA HIS A 739 -12.31 -22.16 -28.71
C HIS A 739 -12.11 -23.45 -29.54
N TYR A 740 -11.30 -24.38 -29.00
CA TYR A 740 -11.08 -25.66 -29.66
C TYR A 740 -12.25 -26.60 -29.34
N HIS A 741 -13.17 -26.76 -30.28
CA HIS A 741 -14.35 -27.62 -30.11
C HIS A 741 -13.99 -29.09 -29.97
N GLU A 742 -12.87 -29.50 -30.57
CA GLU A 742 -12.34 -30.86 -30.52
C GLU A 742 -12.04 -31.33 -29.08
N LEU A 743 -11.74 -30.38 -28.18
CA LEU A 743 -11.50 -30.68 -26.77
C LEU A 743 -12.77 -31.16 -26.03
N THR A 744 -13.97 -30.91 -26.59
CA THR A 744 -15.22 -31.42 -26.01
C THR A 744 -15.37 -32.93 -26.08
N GLU A 745 -14.63 -33.62 -26.96
CA GLU A 745 -14.58 -35.07 -27.02
C GLU A 745 -13.98 -35.71 -25.75
N LEU A 746 -13.25 -34.97 -24.98
CA LEU A 746 -12.62 -35.43 -23.76
C LEU A 746 -13.61 -35.86 -22.66
N GLU A 747 -14.85 -35.32 -22.66
CA GLU A 747 -15.91 -35.74 -21.72
C GLU A 747 -16.20 -37.25 -21.84
N GLY A 748 -16.14 -37.80 -23.03
CA GLY A 748 -16.36 -39.25 -23.25
C GLY A 748 -15.16 -40.15 -22.93
N THR A 749 -13.96 -39.57 -22.83
CA THR A 749 -12.70 -40.30 -22.71
C THR A 749 -12.01 -40.16 -21.35
N LEU A 750 -12.20 -39.04 -20.67
CA LEU A 750 -11.56 -38.73 -19.38
C LEU A 750 -12.57 -38.65 -18.23
N ALA A 751 -12.32 -39.40 -17.18
CA ALA A 751 -13.16 -39.38 -15.98
C ALA A 751 -13.05 -38.04 -15.26
N GLY A 752 -14.20 -37.43 -14.90
CA GLY A 752 -14.26 -36.15 -14.18
C GLY A 752 -14.19 -34.94 -15.09
N VAL A 753 -14.26 -35.08 -16.40
CA VAL A 753 -14.39 -33.97 -17.37
C VAL A 753 -15.85 -33.81 -17.77
N LYS A 754 -16.33 -32.58 -17.78
CA LYS A 754 -17.68 -32.19 -18.22
C LYS A 754 -17.60 -30.98 -19.14
N ASN A 755 -18.46 -30.98 -20.17
CA ASN A 755 -18.61 -29.91 -21.12
C ASN A 755 -19.73 -28.97 -20.73
N TYR A 756 -19.47 -27.69 -20.93
CA TYR A 756 -20.43 -26.61 -20.77
C TYR A 756 -20.33 -25.64 -21.95
N ASN A 757 -21.43 -25.00 -22.27
CA ASN A 757 -21.44 -23.92 -23.25
C ASN A 757 -22.30 -22.76 -22.78
N ILE A 758 -22.18 -21.62 -23.44
CA ILE A 758 -23.03 -20.47 -23.21
C ILE A 758 -24.29 -20.55 -24.05
N ALA A 759 -25.45 -20.46 -23.42
CA ALA A 759 -26.74 -20.49 -24.09
C ALA A 759 -26.90 -19.29 -25.03
N ILE A 760 -27.33 -19.61 -26.27
CA ILE A 760 -27.54 -18.62 -27.33
C ILE A 760 -28.96 -18.76 -27.86
N LYS A 761 -29.64 -17.64 -28.07
CA LYS A 761 -30.96 -17.59 -28.69
C LYS A 761 -30.89 -16.85 -30.02
N LYS A 762 -31.34 -17.49 -31.09
CA LYS A 762 -31.55 -16.81 -32.37
C LYS A 762 -32.85 -16.00 -32.36
N ARG A 763 -32.76 -14.73 -32.74
CA ARG A 763 -33.91 -13.85 -32.92
C ARG A 763 -33.88 -13.29 -34.36
N GLY A 764 -34.51 -14.03 -35.28
CA GLY A 764 -34.38 -13.75 -36.73
C GLY A 764 -32.94 -14.02 -37.19
N GLU A 765 -32.30 -13.04 -37.81
CA GLU A 765 -30.90 -13.11 -38.25
C GLU A 765 -29.89 -12.74 -37.13
N ASP A 766 -30.33 -12.27 -35.97
CA ASP A 766 -29.47 -11.82 -34.90
C ASP A 766 -29.34 -12.88 -33.83
N LEU A 767 -28.12 -12.95 -33.21
CA LEU A 767 -27.83 -13.80 -32.06
C LEU A 767 -27.87 -12.98 -30.81
N VAL A 768 -28.59 -13.50 -29.81
CA VAL A 768 -28.62 -12.94 -28.47
C VAL A 768 -27.92 -13.93 -27.54
N PHE A 769 -26.80 -13.48 -26.92
CA PHE A 769 -26.10 -14.25 -25.90
C PHE A 769 -26.87 -14.15 -24.60
N LEU A 770 -27.37 -15.27 -24.09
CA LEU A 770 -28.15 -15.32 -22.86
C LEU A 770 -27.29 -15.24 -21.60
N ARG A 771 -25.95 -15.35 -21.74
CA ARG A 771 -25.00 -15.35 -20.63
C ARG A 771 -25.26 -16.43 -19.57
N LYS A 772 -26.02 -17.49 -19.94
CA LYS A 772 -26.32 -18.64 -19.08
C LYS A 772 -25.42 -19.81 -19.50
N ILE A 773 -24.71 -20.37 -18.56
CA ILE A 773 -23.90 -21.60 -18.74
C ILE A 773 -24.85 -22.79 -18.66
N ILE A 774 -24.76 -23.66 -19.65
CA ILE A 774 -25.58 -24.88 -19.73
C ILE A 774 -24.68 -26.10 -20.01
N PRO A 775 -25.05 -27.31 -19.55
CA PRO A 775 -24.31 -28.53 -19.86
C PRO A 775 -24.27 -28.83 -21.36
N GLY A 776 -23.20 -29.47 -21.82
CA GLY A 776 -22.95 -29.88 -23.20
C GLY A 776 -21.96 -28.99 -23.92
N GLY A 777 -21.38 -29.46 -25.02
CA GLY A 777 -20.49 -28.69 -25.90
C GLY A 777 -21.25 -27.76 -26.85
N ALA A 778 -20.59 -26.75 -27.41
CA ALA A 778 -21.15 -25.92 -28.46
C ALA A 778 -20.95 -26.60 -29.83
N ASP A 779 -22.00 -26.76 -30.59
CA ASP A 779 -21.94 -27.43 -31.90
C ASP A 779 -21.32 -26.59 -33.03
N ARG A 780 -21.17 -25.28 -32.85
CA ARG A 780 -20.71 -24.35 -33.89
C ARG A 780 -19.88 -23.20 -33.34
N SER A 781 -18.98 -22.70 -34.20
CA SER A 781 -18.28 -21.44 -33.98
C SER A 781 -19.18 -20.24 -34.30
N TYR A 782 -19.13 -19.19 -33.47
CA TYR A 782 -19.90 -17.95 -33.63
C TYR A 782 -19.03 -16.71 -33.92
N GLY A 783 -17.76 -16.93 -34.28
CA GLY A 783 -16.81 -15.83 -34.52
C GLY A 783 -17.26 -14.82 -35.58
N ILE A 784 -17.87 -15.30 -36.68
CA ILE A 784 -18.37 -14.43 -37.74
C ILE A 784 -19.58 -13.61 -37.28
N GLU A 785 -20.44 -14.16 -36.44
CA GLU A 785 -21.60 -13.41 -35.91
C GLU A 785 -21.15 -12.34 -34.91
N VAL A 786 -20.10 -12.62 -34.11
CA VAL A 786 -19.45 -11.61 -33.26
C VAL A 786 -18.83 -10.50 -34.10
N ALA A 787 -18.18 -10.83 -35.23
CA ALA A 787 -17.62 -9.85 -36.16
C ALA A 787 -18.72 -8.95 -36.77
N LYS A 788 -19.91 -9.53 -37.09
CA LYS A 788 -21.08 -8.76 -37.50
C LYS A 788 -21.55 -7.77 -36.43
N LEU A 789 -21.63 -8.23 -35.16
CA LEU A 789 -21.99 -7.38 -34.03
C LEU A 789 -20.96 -6.27 -33.73
N ALA A 790 -19.67 -6.53 -34.01
CA ALA A 790 -18.59 -5.56 -33.89
C ALA A 790 -18.60 -4.48 -35.00
N GLY A 791 -19.48 -4.62 -36.00
CA GLY A 791 -19.66 -3.63 -37.07
C GLY A 791 -18.78 -3.88 -38.29
N LEU A 792 -18.28 -5.09 -38.54
CA LEU A 792 -17.59 -5.41 -39.80
C LEU A 792 -18.51 -5.19 -41.01
N PRO A 793 -17.97 -4.72 -42.13
CA PRO A 793 -18.76 -4.51 -43.37
C PRO A 793 -19.48 -5.79 -43.79
N LYS A 794 -20.73 -5.66 -44.22
CA LYS A 794 -21.59 -6.81 -44.59
C LYS A 794 -20.97 -7.71 -45.65
N GLU A 795 -20.23 -7.15 -46.58
CA GLU A 795 -19.51 -7.88 -47.63
C GLU A 795 -18.46 -8.82 -47.09
N VAL A 796 -17.67 -8.35 -46.08
CA VAL A 796 -16.64 -9.14 -45.38
C VAL A 796 -17.31 -10.28 -44.60
N VAL A 797 -18.37 -9.99 -43.85
CA VAL A 797 -19.14 -11.00 -43.09
C VAL A 797 -19.74 -12.06 -44.01
N SER A 798 -20.30 -11.63 -45.17
CA SER A 798 -20.89 -12.57 -46.16
C SER A 798 -19.81 -13.46 -46.80
N ARG A 799 -18.64 -12.89 -47.14
CA ARG A 799 -17.50 -13.68 -47.66
C ARG A 799 -16.95 -14.65 -46.65
N ALA A 800 -16.82 -14.22 -45.35
CA ALA A 800 -16.37 -15.09 -44.27
C ALA A 800 -17.30 -16.29 -44.05
N LYS A 801 -18.62 -16.13 -44.17
CA LYS A 801 -19.57 -17.24 -44.09
C LYS A 801 -19.38 -18.26 -45.20
N LYS A 802 -19.20 -17.80 -46.44
CA LYS A 802 -18.91 -18.70 -47.56
C LYS A 802 -17.60 -19.46 -47.40
N ILE A 803 -16.56 -18.77 -46.94
CA ILE A 803 -15.26 -19.44 -46.64
C ILE A 803 -15.41 -20.50 -45.54
N LEU A 804 -16.20 -20.20 -44.51
CA LEU A 804 -16.43 -21.16 -43.41
C LEU A 804 -17.17 -22.40 -43.92
N GLU A 805 -18.22 -22.22 -44.77
CA GLU A 805 -18.95 -23.32 -45.42
C GLU A 805 -18.03 -24.17 -46.30
N GLU A 806 -17.12 -23.56 -47.07
CA GLU A 806 -16.11 -24.24 -47.90
C GLU A 806 -15.13 -25.05 -47.06
N LEU A 807 -14.68 -24.53 -45.89
CA LEU A 807 -13.79 -25.22 -44.99
C LEU A 807 -14.48 -26.38 -44.26
N GLU A 808 -15.72 -26.20 -43.75
CA GLU A 808 -16.51 -27.26 -43.10
C GLU A 808 -16.91 -28.40 -44.04
N ALA A 809 -17.09 -28.10 -45.34
CA ALA A 809 -17.38 -29.14 -46.36
C ALA A 809 -16.17 -29.98 -46.76
N GLY A 810 -15.03 -29.88 -46.07
CA GLY A 810 -13.81 -30.67 -46.32
C GLY A 810 -13.01 -30.17 -47.53
N GLY A 811 -13.27 -28.96 -48.05
CA GLY A 811 -12.45 -28.27 -49.01
C GLY A 811 -11.14 -27.90 -48.38
N SER A 812 -10.03 -28.51 -48.83
CA SER A 812 -8.70 -28.03 -48.44
C SER A 812 -8.56 -26.60 -48.97
N TYR A 813 -8.73 -25.60 -48.10
CA TYR A 813 -8.29 -24.25 -48.39
C TYR A 813 -6.76 -24.32 -48.39
N ILE A 814 -6.21 -24.44 -49.61
CA ILE A 814 -4.80 -24.12 -49.84
C ILE A 814 -4.81 -22.59 -50.02
N PRO A 815 -4.37 -21.75 -49.00
CA PRO A 815 -4.11 -20.36 -49.24
C PRO A 815 -3.13 -20.31 -50.42
N PRO A 816 -3.24 -19.33 -51.32
CA PRO A 816 -2.19 -19.13 -52.32
C PRO A 816 -0.89 -19.06 -51.49
N ARG A 817 -0.05 -20.07 -51.77
CA ARG A 817 1.25 -20.16 -51.16
C ARG A 817 2.05 -18.97 -51.71
N GLU A 818 2.06 -17.85 -51.01
CA GLU A 818 3.25 -17.02 -51.01
C GLU A 818 4.29 -17.91 -50.33
N GLU A 819 5.15 -18.45 -51.16
CA GLU A 819 6.40 -19.06 -50.69
C GLU A 819 7.19 -17.99 -49.94
N ARG A 820 6.85 -17.76 -48.70
CA ARG A 820 7.81 -17.22 -47.77
C ARG A 820 8.65 -18.42 -47.35
N GLU A 821 9.78 -18.51 -48.04
CA GLU A 821 10.88 -19.37 -47.62
C GLU A 821 11.06 -19.15 -46.14
N GLN A 822 10.86 -20.21 -45.39
CA GLN A 822 11.22 -20.26 -43.99
C GLN A 822 12.75 -20.21 -43.97
N VAL A 823 13.31 -19.00 -43.79
CA VAL A 823 14.76 -18.80 -43.69
C VAL A 823 15.20 -19.47 -42.40
N SER A 824 15.75 -20.69 -42.53
CA SER A 824 16.43 -21.30 -41.42
C SER A 824 17.72 -20.51 -41.14
N LEU A 825 18.19 -20.49 -39.89
CA LEU A 825 19.44 -19.82 -39.52
C LEU A 825 20.64 -20.27 -40.38
N ASP A 826 20.59 -21.49 -40.95
CA ASP A 826 21.61 -22.04 -41.81
C ASP A 826 21.63 -21.45 -43.23
N THR A 827 20.50 -20.88 -43.73
CA THR A 827 20.39 -20.29 -45.07
C THR A 827 20.77 -18.80 -45.13
N ILE A 828 20.95 -18.12 -44.01
CA ILE A 828 21.36 -16.70 -43.97
C ILE A 828 22.78 -16.55 -44.55
N GLY A 829 23.71 -17.42 -44.22
CA GLY A 829 25.06 -17.43 -44.76
C GLY A 829 25.10 -17.68 -46.26
N GLU A 830 24.31 -18.61 -46.80
CA GLU A 830 24.21 -18.90 -48.24
C GLU A 830 23.60 -17.78 -49.03
N ALA A 831 22.59 -17.08 -48.53
CA ALA A 831 21.96 -15.94 -49.20
C ALA A 831 22.95 -14.75 -49.34
N GLU A 832 23.76 -14.47 -48.29
CA GLU A 832 24.77 -13.43 -48.30
C GLU A 832 25.92 -13.78 -49.28
N VAL A 833 26.30 -15.05 -49.39
CA VAL A 833 27.33 -15.54 -50.32
C VAL A 833 26.85 -15.39 -51.75
N LEU A 834 25.61 -15.75 -52.06
CA LEU A 834 24.99 -15.63 -53.38
C LEU A 834 24.85 -14.15 -53.80
N ASP A 835 24.49 -13.26 -52.89
CA ASP A 835 24.36 -11.83 -53.19
C ASP A 835 25.72 -11.15 -53.39
N ALA A 836 26.74 -11.55 -52.69
CA ALA A 836 28.12 -11.09 -52.88
C ALA A 836 28.72 -11.62 -54.18
N LEU A 837 28.43 -12.85 -54.58
CA LEU A 837 28.84 -13.42 -55.89
C LEU A 837 28.14 -12.71 -57.06
N ARG A 838 26.87 -12.34 -56.96
CA ARG A 838 26.13 -11.58 -57.97
C ARG A 838 26.67 -10.17 -58.17
N ARG A 839 27.23 -9.55 -57.15
CA ARG A 839 27.84 -8.21 -57.18
C ARG A 839 29.30 -8.22 -57.65
N ALA A 840 29.95 -9.38 -57.64
CA ALA A 840 31.31 -9.50 -58.08
C ALA A 840 31.37 -9.25 -59.61
N GLN A 841 32.37 -8.46 -60.05
CA GLN A 841 32.70 -8.19 -61.46
C GLN A 841 34.06 -8.77 -61.78
N PRO A 842 34.14 -10.06 -62.11
CA PRO A 842 35.44 -10.77 -62.30
C PRO A 842 36.35 -10.13 -63.37
N ASP A 843 35.75 -9.51 -64.37
CA ASP A 843 36.48 -8.88 -65.51
C ASP A 843 37.21 -7.59 -65.12
N THR A 844 36.90 -7.01 -63.95
CA THR A 844 37.48 -5.75 -63.45
C THR A 844 38.36 -5.96 -62.18
N MET A 845 38.41 -7.18 -61.65
CA MET A 845 39.17 -7.52 -60.45
C MET A 845 40.56 -8.04 -60.76
N SER A 846 41.50 -7.64 -59.96
CA SER A 846 42.85 -8.26 -59.98
C SER A 846 42.79 -9.69 -59.44
N PRO A 847 43.74 -10.58 -59.80
CA PRO A 847 43.79 -11.95 -59.28
C PRO A 847 43.83 -12.05 -57.72
N ILE A 848 44.44 -11.07 -57.10
CA ILE A 848 44.56 -11.02 -55.63
C ILE A 848 43.20 -10.68 -54.99
N GLU A 849 42.47 -9.72 -55.55
CA GLU A 849 41.15 -9.31 -55.12
C GLU A 849 40.13 -10.44 -55.33
N ALA A 850 40.20 -11.17 -56.43
CA ALA A 850 39.33 -12.31 -56.70
C ALA A 850 39.58 -13.47 -55.69
N MET A 851 40.86 -13.72 -55.35
CA MET A 851 41.24 -14.69 -54.34
C MET A 851 40.79 -14.29 -52.96
N GLN A 852 40.89 -13.01 -52.58
CA GLN A 852 40.41 -12.47 -51.32
C GLN A 852 38.89 -12.62 -51.17
N LEU A 853 38.14 -12.27 -52.22
CA LEU A 853 36.70 -12.44 -52.27
C LEU A 853 36.27 -13.90 -52.07
N LEU A 854 36.95 -14.84 -52.74
CA LEU A 854 36.73 -16.28 -52.64
C LEU A 854 36.99 -16.75 -51.18
N TYR A 855 38.03 -16.26 -50.52
CA TYR A 855 38.34 -16.55 -49.13
C TYR A 855 37.25 -16.06 -48.17
N ASP A 856 36.78 -14.82 -48.38
CA ASP A 856 35.73 -14.20 -47.57
C ASP A 856 34.36 -14.86 -47.74
N LEU A 857 34.05 -15.28 -48.97
CA LEU A 857 32.83 -16.06 -49.28
C LEU A 857 32.90 -17.46 -48.62
N LYS A 858 34.06 -18.10 -48.64
CA LYS A 858 34.24 -19.43 -48.00
C LYS A 858 34.13 -19.37 -46.51
N LYS A 859 34.51 -18.27 -45.85
CA LYS A 859 34.33 -18.07 -44.39
C LYS A 859 32.88 -17.88 -43.99
N LYS A 860 32.03 -17.45 -44.89
CA LYS A 860 30.59 -17.23 -44.64
C LYS A 860 29.73 -18.48 -44.86
N LEU A 861 30.26 -19.56 -45.42
CA LEU A 861 29.57 -20.83 -45.54
C LEU A 861 29.76 -21.62 -44.24
N PRO A 862 28.72 -22.19 -43.66
CA PRO A 862 28.83 -23.08 -42.54
C PRO A 862 29.62 -24.34 -42.96
N ASN A 863 30.46 -24.87 -42.06
CA ASN A 863 31.27 -26.09 -42.26
C ASN A 863 30.41 -27.31 -42.47
#